data_98c22b4bec1864e9b335206664791cec
#
_entry.id   98c22b4bec1864e9b335206664791cec
#
_cell.length_a   1.000
_cell.length_b   1.000
_cell.length_c   1.000
_cell.angle_alpha   90.00
_cell.angle_beta   90.00
_cell.angle_gamma   90.00
#
_symmetry.space_group_name_H-M   'P 1'
#
loop_
_entity.id
_entity.type
_entity.pdbx_description
1 polymer ?
#
loop_
_entity_poly.entity_id
_entity_poly.type
_entity_poly.pdbx_seq_one_letter_code
_entity_poly.pdbx_strand_id
1 'polypeptide(L)'
;MGRHRGVAAVTVLIAVLLAMWSTTAANSAAKPTADSLLSLNKPVTASSSGGCCAAKNAVDGSTTTRWASLSNVDPQWIYVDLGATFAIDRIELDWDASCATAYELDVSADHNSWTPVFNTTAGKGGADNHTGLKASGRYVRMLGTKRCRADASHGYSLDEFSVYGGSGGDTTPPSPPGTPTLVSDTSSSVTVSWTASSDNVGVTGYELFRDGQLCQQVNGTTLTATCGNLNPKSQYGFYVNALDAAGNTSQPSGTLSVTTPSSGDNTPPTAPTDVHTTSVTSTSIGLAWTASTDNVGVAGYDVDNVVNGTATQVGSSAGNTPSAQLSALSPNTTYHLQVTAFDANKNVSPASSPVLTVTTSGGGCTQPICTVTQVGTDDDVVWGLATLPDGTILFNERDAHDVIHFNPKTGSKKSIGTVPNVQSTNGEGGLTGLEINPVSYSSDHWLYLMHTSPTDNRIVRIKYDETSDTLQTGTEQILVTGIQRNQFHNGGRLRFSPDGKYLYAGTGDAENGANAQNTNSLNGKVLRINPDGSIPSDNPFHNAVWSYGHRNVQGLAFDSQGRLWEQEFGNSIMDETNLITKGGNYGWPSCEGTSGTCGTSGFVAPKHTYPVAQGSCSGITIIRDVLYVACERGTRLYREVISGSSLTNVQSYFVGTYGRLRTVEPAPDGGMWMATSNGGDKDSTPHNSNNQIFHVTLGQ
;
A
#
# COMPACT_ATOMS: atom_id res chain seq x y z
N MET A 1 11.48 -51.14 72.87
CA MET A 1 12.53 -50.23 73.31
C MET A 1 12.48 -49.08 72.35
N GLY A 2 12.00 -47.95 72.62
CA GLY A 2 12.20 -47.05 73.72
C GLY A 2 12.37 -45.66 73.11
N ARG A 3 11.34 -44.80 73.28
CA ARG A 3 11.45 -43.39 73.65
C ARG A 3 12.27 -42.45 72.71
N HIS A 4 11.90 -41.23 72.39
CA HIS A 4 11.19 -40.19 73.14
C HIS A 4 10.64 -39.09 72.18
N ARG A 5 9.66 -38.40 72.67
CA ARG A 5 8.92 -37.20 72.24
C ARG A 5 9.85 -35.99 72.02
N GLY A 6 9.46 -35.17 71.06
CA GLY A 6 9.90 -33.75 70.96
C GLY A 6 8.84 -32.96 70.22
N VAL A 7 8.01 -32.23 71.02
CA VAL A 7 7.04 -31.24 70.53
C VAL A 7 7.84 -29.94 70.19
N ALA A 8 7.71 -29.45 68.98
CA ALA A 8 8.20 -28.09 68.65
C ALA A 8 7.08 -27.32 68.00
N ALA A 9 6.79 -26.20 68.60
CA ALA A 9 5.71 -25.26 68.25
C ALA A 9 5.86 -24.69 66.84
N VAL A 10 4.73 -24.69 66.10
CA VAL A 10 4.60 -24.00 64.81
C VAL A 10 4.25 -22.55 65.14
N THR A 11 5.21 -21.66 64.94
CA THR A 11 5.00 -20.20 64.91
C THR A 11 4.53 -19.81 63.50
N VAL A 12 3.25 -19.43 63.38
CA VAL A 12 2.70 -18.89 62.14
C VAL A 12 3.21 -17.48 61.94
N LEU A 13 4.12 -17.30 60.99
CA LEU A 13 4.56 -15.98 60.51
C LEU A 13 3.61 -15.55 59.39
N ILE A 14 2.69 -14.65 59.64
CA ILE A 14 1.88 -13.98 58.63
C ILE A 14 2.80 -12.98 57.93
N ALA A 15 3.30 -13.31 56.76
CA ALA A 15 3.94 -12.38 55.84
C ALA A 15 2.83 -11.63 55.06
N VAL A 16 2.63 -10.39 55.42
CA VAL A 16 1.85 -9.43 54.63
C VAL A 16 2.65 -9.11 53.38
N LEU A 17 2.29 -9.71 52.25
CA LEU A 17 2.76 -9.28 50.94
C LEU A 17 2.06 -7.97 50.59
N LEU A 18 2.77 -6.85 50.76
CA LEU A 18 2.43 -5.60 50.05
C LEU A 18 2.73 -5.84 48.56
N ALA A 19 1.67 -6.05 47.79
CA ALA A 19 1.75 -5.95 46.35
C ALA A 19 2.04 -4.47 45.99
N MET A 20 3.29 -4.17 45.65
CA MET A 20 3.60 -2.93 44.95
C MET A 20 2.94 -2.96 43.59
N TRP A 21 1.84 -2.26 43.44
CA TRP A 21 1.35 -1.87 42.14
C TRP A 21 2.38 -0.90 41.54
N SER A 22 3.12 -1.39 40.57
CA SER A 22 3.83 -0.52 39.65
C SER A 22 2.78 0.16 38.79
N THR A 23 2.37 1.36 39.14
CA THR A 23 1.72 2.29 38.25
C THR A 23 2.71 2.56 37.13
N THR A 24 2.48 1.95 35.97
CA THR A 24 3.03 2.48 34.74
C THR A 24 2.44 3.88 34.57
N ALA A 25 3.23 4.87 34.94
CA ALA A 25 2.92 6.25 34.61
C ALA A 25 2.79 6.30 33.09
N ALA A 26 1.57 6.54 32.60
CA ALA A 26 1.37 7.04 31.27
C ALA A 26 2.31 8.24 31.13
N ASN A 27 3.16 8.21 30.12
CA ASN A 27 4.05 9.29 29.76
C ASN A 27 3.14 10.48 29.35
N SER A 28 2.63 11.24 30.31
CA SER A 28 2.10 12.55 30.04
C SER A 28 3.27 13.36 29.54
N ALA A 29 3.26 13.72 28.25
CA ALA A 29 4.21 14.70 27.74
C ALA A 29 4.21 15.88 28.72
N ALA A 30 5.39 16.19 29.26
CA ALA A 30 5.54 17.27 30.23
C ALA A 30 4.93 18.53 29.61
N LYS A 31 4.02 19.19 30.35
CA LYS A 31 3.40 20.46 29.96
C LYS A 31 4.54 21.46 29.68
N PRO A 32 4.67 22.03 28.46
CA PRO A 32 5.69 23.03 28.19
C PRO A 32 5.50 24.22 29.15
N THR A 33 6.57 24.62 29.85
CA THR A 33 6.60 25.85 30.64
C THR A 33 6.78 27.04 29.71
N ALA A 34 6.43 28.27 30.15
CA ALA A 34 6.80 29.49 29.46
C ALA A 34 8.31 29.44 29.13
N ASP A 35 8.73 29.81 27.91
CA ASP A 35 10.08 29.69 27.36
C ASP A 35 10.53 28.29 26.90
N SER A 36 9.64 27.32 26.77
CA SER A 36 9.99 26.05 26.12
C SER A 36 10.16 26.23 24.61
N LEU A 37 11.21 25.65 24.04
CA LEU A 37 11.40 25.62 22.58
C LEU A 37 10.41 24.64 21.95
N LEU A 38 9.46 25.15 21.18
CA LEU A 38 8.34 24.42 20.61
C LEU A 38 8.63 23.88 19.20
N SER A 39 9.55 24.52 18.47
CA SER A 39 9.80 24.25 17.03
C SER A 39 10.81 23.13 16.78
N LEU A 40 11.60 22.72 17.77
CA LEU A 40 12.72 21.77 17.58
C LEU A 40 12.24 20.44 16.95
N ASN A 41 12.82 20.08 15.79
CA ASN A 41 12.52 18.88 15.01
C ASN A 41 11.03 18.74 14.59
N LYS A 42 10.30 19.82 14.51
CA LYS A 42 8.91 19.83 14.06
C LYS A 42 8.81 19.80 12.52
N PRO A 43 7.66 19.36 11.97
CA PRO A 43 7.41 19.44 10.53
C PRO A 43 7.49 20.86 10.02
N VAL A 44 8.19 21.08 8.92
CA VAL A 44 8.42 22.39 8.30
C VAL A 44 8.07 22.35 6.82
N THR A 45 7.41 23.38 6.35
CA THR A 45 7.14 23.58 4.92
C THR A 45 7.63 24.97 4.49
N ALA A 46 8.22 25.05 3.32
CA ALA A 46 8.71 26.29 2.75
C ALA A 46 8.22 26.48 1.31
N SER A 47 8.11 27.74 0.85
CA SER A 47 7.74 28.08 -0.52
C SER A 47 8.72 27.54 -1.55
N SER A 48 9.99 27.39 -1.15
CA SER A 48 11.05 26.79 -1.96
C SER A 48 12.22 26.37 -1.07
N SER A 49 13.09 25.47 -1.58
CA SER A 49 14.37 25.14 -0.96
C SER A 49 15.46 25.05 -2.02
N GLY A 50 16.59 25.68 -1.79
CA GLY A 50 17.80 25.52 -2.59
C GLY A 50 18.40 24.13 -2.41
N GLY A 51 19.08 23.61 -3.44
CA GLY A 51 19.47 22.20 -3.53
C GLY A 51 20.36 21.63 -2.40
N CYS A 52 20.99 22.48 -1.57
CA CYS A 52 21.78 22.05 -0.41
C CYS A 52 21.03 22.13 0.92
N CYS A 53 19.88 22.89 0.96
CA CYS A 53 19.50 23.57 2.20
C CYS A 53 17.99 23.38 2.46
N ALA A 54 17.65 22.19 2.90
CA ALA A 54 16.27 21.75 3.09
C ALA A 54 15.57 22.55 4.22
N ALA A 55 14.25 22.75 4.12
CA ALA A 55 13.45 23.48 5.11
C ALA A 55 13.63 22.96 6.54
N LYS A 56 13.73 21.66 6.74
CA LYS A 56 13.90 21.03 8.05
C LYS A 56 15.15 21.46 8.82
N ASN A 57 16.17 21.95 8.11
CA ASN A 57 17.40 22.40 8.73
C ASN A 57 17.23 23.71 9.53
N ALA A 58 16.13 24.44 9.32
CA ALA A 58 15.83 25.64 10.11
C ALA A 58 15.21 25.35 11.49
N VAL A 59 15.02 24.09 11.87
CA VAL A 59 14.43 23.69 13.16
C VAL A 59 15.14 22.48 13.76
N ASP A 60 16.34 22.15 13.33
CA ASP A 60 17.06 20.97 13.76
C ASP A 60 17.97 21.19 14.99
N GLY A 61 18.04 22.42 15.49
CA GLY A 61 18.82 22.82 16.64
C GLY A 61 20.29 23.06 16.35
N SER A 62 20.68 23.19 15.07
CA SER A 62 22.08 23.31 14.65
C SER A 62 22.32 24.56 13.82
N THR A 63 23.05 25.51 14.34
CA THR A 63 23.50 26.72 13.63
C THR A 63 24.57 26.45 12.56
N THR A 64 24.89 25.18 12.27
CA THR A 64 25.81 24.79 11.19
C THR A 64 25.08 24.25 9.96
N THR A 65 23.78 24.04 10.05
CA THR A 65 22.87 23.67 8.98
C THR A 65 21.90 24.83 8.72
N ARG A 66 21.25 24.89 7.56
CA ARG A 66 20.31 25.96 7.27
C ARG A 66 19.24 25.56 6.25
N TRP A 67 18.14 26.28 6.28
CA TRP A 67 17.26 26.41 5.13
C TRP A 67 17.71 27.58 4.24
N ALA A 68 17.62 27.41 2.93
CA ALA A 68 17.74 28.52 1.98
C ALA A 68 16.66 28.41 0.91
N SER A 69 16.00 29.52 0.61
CA SER A 69 15.04 29.62 -0.48
C SER A 69 15.73 29.67 -1.85
N LEU A 70 14.95 29.58 -2.92
CA LEU A 70 15.45 29.88 -4.27
C LEU A 70 16.01 31.29 -4.33
N SER A 71 17.11 31.43 -5.08
CA SER A 71 17.80 32.73 -5.29
C SER A 71 16.94 33.66 -6.14
N ASN A 72 17.03 34.93 -5.83
CA ASN A 72 16.41 36.02 -6.60
C ASN A 72 14.88 35.95 -6.74
N VAL A 73 14.18 35.38 -5.76
CA VAL A 73 12.70 35.28 -5.74
C VAL A 73 12.16 35.93 -4.47
N ASP A 74 11.26 36.90 -4.62
CA ASP A 74 10.45 37.50 -3.56
C ASP A 74 8.97 37.46 -3.94
N PRO A 75 8.05 37.19 -2.98
CA PRO A 75 8.28 36.80 -1.60
C PRO A 75 8.63 35.31 -1.47
N GLN A 76 9.21 34.93 -0.31
CA GLN A 76 9.39 33.55 0.09
C GLN A 76 8.98 33.36 1.55
N TRP A 77 8.55 32.17 1.90
CA TRP A 77 8.11 31.88 3.26
C TRP A 77 8.57 30.49 3.73
N ILE A 78 8.61 30.35 5.03
CA ILE A 78 8.79 29.09 5.72
C ILE A 78 7.88 29.08 6.94
N TYR A 79 7.16 27.95 7.18
CA TYR A 79 6.39 27.78 8.41
C TYR A 79 6.68 26.45 9.10
N VAL A 80 6.52 26.42 10.42
CA VAL A 80 6.63 25.23 11.27
C VAL A 80 5.24 24.84 11.78
N ASP A 81 4.92 23.53 11.75
CA ASP A 81 3.74 22.93 12.39
C ASP A 81 4.13 22.46 13.80
N LEU A 82 3.68 23.16 14.81
CA LEU A 82 3.96 22.81 16.22
C LEU A 82 3.22 21.54 16.68
N GLY A 83 2.25 21.04 15.87
CA GLY A 83 1.47 19.84 16.14
C GLY A 83 0.20 20.09 16.94
N ALA A 84 0.13 21.18 17.71
CA ALA A 84 -1.04 21.66 18.45
C ALA A 84 -0.99 23.19 18.56
N THR A 85 -2.09 23.81 18.99
CA THR A 85 -2.14 25.24 19.30
C THR A 85 -1.38 25.52 20.62
N PHE A 86 -0.43 26.44 20.57
CA PHE A 86 0.35 26.91 21.71
C PHE A 86 0.25 28.42 21.85
N ALA A 87 0.36 28.91 23.10
CA ALA A 87 0.72 30.31 23.33
C ALA A 87 2.17 30.53 22.90
N ILE A 88 2.40 31.56 22.12
CA ILE A 88 3.71 31.89 21.56
C ILE A 88 4.13 33.23 22.14
N ASP A 89 5.18 33.20 22.93
CA ASP A 89 5.70 34.38 23.61
C ASP A 89 6.91 34.98 22.90
N ARG A 90 7.68 34.13 22.22
CA ARG A 90 8.93 34.52 21.58
C ARG A 90 9.18 33.77 20.29
N ILE A 91 9.66 34.46 19.28
CA ILE A 91 10.18 33.88 18.03
C ILE A 91 11.58 34.42 17.80
N GLU A 92 12.54 33.55 17.51
CA GLU A 92 13.91 33.90 17.19
C GLU A 92 14.27 33.36 15.79
N LEU A 93 14.77 34.24 14.95
CA LEU A 93 15.28 33.93 13.62
C LEU A 93 16.79 34.07 13.66
N ASP A 94 17.52 33.02 13.42
CA ASP A 94 18.97 33.08 13.23
C ASP A 94 19.24 33.07 11.72
N TRP A 95 19.57 34.24 11.20
CA TRP A 95 19.78 34.46 9.78
C TRP A 95 21.23 34.19 9.40
N ASP A 96 21.45 33.37 8.39
CA ASP A 96 22.71 33.34 7.64
C ASP A 96 22.94 34.70 6.91
N ALA A 97 24.03 34.82 6.20
CA ALA A 97 24.37 36.02 5.42
C ALA A 97 23.31 36.45 4.38
N SER A 98 22.29 35.64 4.12
CA SER A 98 21.19 35.86 3.18
C SER A 98 19.87 36.13 3.92
N CYS A 99 19.76 37.28 4.55
CA CYS A 99 18.66 37.68 5.43
C CYS A 99 17.48 38.35 4.71
N ALA A 100 16.45 38.75 5.47
CA ALA A 100 15.39 39.67 5.04
C ALA A 100 15.55 41.06 5.62
N THR A 101 15.40 42.12 4.80
CA THR A 101 15.21 43.49 5.28
C THR A 101 13.73 43.80 5.53
N ALA A 102 12.81 43.13 4.83
CA ALA A 102 11.40 43.22 5.14
C ALA A 102 10.83 41.79 5.26
N TYR A 103 10.16 41.53 6.38
CA TYR A 103 9.49 40.27 6.64
C TYR A 103 8.36 40.39 7.66
N GLU A 104 7.47 39.39 7.68
CA GLU A 104 6.40 39.24 8.65
C GLU A 104 6.56 37.90 9.39
N LEU A 105 6.14 37.89 10.66
CA LEU A 105 5.92 36.67 11.42
C LEU A 105 4.42 36.52 11.65
N ASP A 106 3.88 35.37 11.30
CA ASP A 106 2.46 35.12 11.34
C ASP A 106 2.18 33.85 12.14
N VAL A 107 0.97 33.78 12.69
CA VAL A 107 0.43 32.56 13.29
C VAL A 107 -0.83 32.12 12.57
N SER A 108 -1.13 30.82 12.60
CA SER A 108 -2.33 30.25 12.02
C SER A 108 -2.80 29.04 12.82
N ALA A 109 -4.11 28.78 12.80
CA ALA A 109 -4.70 27.54 13.31
C ALA A 109 -4.77 26.44 12.24
N ASP A 110 -4.86 26.82 10.94
CA ASP A 110 -5.20 25.95 9.82
C ASP A 110 -4.22 26.00 8.63
N HIS A 111 -3.11 26.73 8.75
CA HIS A 111 -2.10 27.06 7.73
C HIS A 111 -2.63 27.72 6.43
N ASN A 112 -3.91 28.12 6.41
CA ASN A 112 -4.52 28.83 5.28
C ASN A 112 -4.79 30.28 5.61
N SER A 113 -5.28 30.56 6.83
CA SER A 113 -5.58 31.90 7.33
C SER A 113 -4.48 32.35 8.28
N TRP A 114 -3.74 33.39 7.92
CA TRP A 114 -2.58 33.88 8.68
C TRP A 114 -2.87 35.21 9.37
N THR A 115 -2.48 35.31 10.63
CA THR A 115 -2.59 36.53 11.45
C THR A 115 -1.18 37.02 11.74
N PRO A 116 -0.83 38.23 11.28
CA PRO A 116 0.47 38.84 11.58
C PRO A 116 0.62 39.12 13.08
N VAL A 117 1.77 38.70 13.64
CA VAL A 117 2.14 38.97 15.05
C VAL A 117 3.36 39.90 15.17
N PHE A 118 4.11 40.01 14.10
CA PHE A 118 5.22 40.96 13.98
C PHE A 118 5.48 41.26 12.50
N ASN A 119 5.88 42.50 12.19
CA ASN A 119 6.39 42.87 10.87
C ASN A 119 7.52 43.89 10.96
N THR A 120 8.41 43.91 9.99
CA THR A 120 9.48 44.90 9.87
C THR A 120 9.85 45.19 8.42
N THR A 121 10.33 46.40 8.17
CA THR A 121 10.97 46.80 6.91
C THR A 121 12.45 47.17 7.12
N ALA A 122 12.98 46.89 8.30
CA ALA A 122 14.34 47.27 8.74
C ALA A 122 15.09 46.08 9.41
N GLY A 123 14.83 44.85 8.97
CA GLY A 123 15.54 43.66 9.42
C GLY A 123 17.04 43.74 9.17
N LYS A 124 17.85 43.29 10.12
CA LYS A 124 19.31 43.46 10.12
C LYS A 124 20.08 42.13 9.87
N GLY A 125 19.38 40.98 9.87
CA GLY A 125 20.03 39.66 9.85
C GLY A 125 20.75 39.33 11.15
N GLY A 126 21.43 38.16 11.19
CA GLY A 126 21.96 37.60 12.41
C GLY A 126 20.85 37.09 13.33
N ALA A 127 21.11 37.02 14.62
CA ALA A 127 20.09 36.60 15.61
C ALA A 127 19.07 37.75 15.81
N ASP A 128 17.84 37.52 15.35
CA ASP A 128 16.72 38.45 15.41
C ASP A 128 15.64 37.93 16.33
N ASN A 129 15.52 38.46 17.53
CA ASN A 129 14.75 37.91 18.65
C ASN A 129 13.52 38.81 18.94
N HIS A 130 12.33 38.26 18.76
CA HIS A 130 11.03 38.88 18.96
C HIS A 130 10.35 38.36 20.21
N THR A 131 10.31 39.14 21.27
CA THR A 131 9.78 38.74 22.60
C THR A 131 8.46 39.46 22.91
N GLY A 132 7.63 38.84 23.79
CA GLY A 132 6.38 39.43 24.27
C GLY A 132 5.27 39.45 23.22
N LEU A 133 5.26 38.50 22.29
CA LEU A 133 4.37 38.44 21.14
C LEU A 133 2.90 38.22 21.52
N LYS A 134 2.59 37.53 22.62
CA LYS A 134 1.22 37.22 23.11
C LYS A 134 0.33 36.64 22.01
N ALA A 135 0.88 35.77 21.19
CA ALA A 135 0.21 35.15 20.08
C ALA A 135 -0.25 33.73 20.43
N SER A 136 -1.16 33.15 19.63
CA SER A 136 -1.55 31.75 19.76
C SER A 136 -1.74 31.15 18.36
N GLY A 137 -1.22 29.94 18.15
CA GLY A 137 -1.35 29.24 16.87
C GLY A 137 -0.71 27.86 16.87
N ARG A 138 -1.13 27.04 15.93
CA ARG A 138 -0.51 25.74 15.64
C ARG A 138 0.64 25.92 14.63
N TYR A 139 0.46 26.81 13.69
CA TYR A 139 1.44 27.08 12.65
C TYR A 139 2.05 28.46 12.85
N VAL A 140 3.36 28.56 12.69
CA VAL A 140 4.12 29.81 12.78
C VAL A 140 4.91 29.99 11.51
N ARG A 141 4.75 31.15 10.84
CA ARG A 141 5.36 31.45 9.54
C ARG A 141 6.27 32.67 9.62
N MET A 142 7.40 32.60 8.94
CA MET A 142 8.17 33.74 8.49
C MET A 142 7.89 33.95 6.98
N LEU A 143 7.43 35.14 6.61
CA LEU A 143 7.22 35.61 5.24
C LEU A 143 8.19 36.72 4.90
N GLY A 144 9.24 36.42 4.15
CA GLY A 144 10.21 37.39 3.66
C GLY A 144 9.72 38.07 2.38
N THR A 145 9.60 39.40 2.40
CA THR A 145 9.11 40.20 1.27
C THR A 145 10.20 41.00 0.59
N LYS A 146 11.35 41.23 1.27
CA LYS A 146 12.51 41.91 0.69
C LYS A 146 13.81 41.35 1.26
N ARG A 147 14.68 40.85 0.40
CA ARG A 147 15.99 40.34 0.76
C ARG A 147 16.95 41.44 1.22
N CYS A 148 17.92 41.14 2.08
CA CYS A 148 18.97 42.05 2.48
C CYS A 148 20.07 42.19 1.40
N ARG A 149 20.17 41.26 0.47
CA ARG A 149 21.07 41.27 -0.68
C ARG A 149 20.30 41.38 -1.99
N ALA A 150 20.67 42.32 -2.82
CA ALA A 150 20.03 42.56 -4.11
C ALA A 150 20.64 41.73 -5.26
N ASP A 151 21.69 40.94 -4.98
CA ASP A 151 22.34 40.13 -6.02
C ASP A 151 21.52 38.91 -6.39
N ALA A 152 21.69 38.43 -7.63
CA ALA A 152 20.90 37.33 -8.20
C ALA A 152 21.26 35.93 -7.64
N SER A 153 22.28 35.82 -6.80
CA SER A 153 22.80 34.56 -6.31
C SER A 153 22.28 34.18 -4.93
N HIS A 154 21.51 35.04 -4.25
CA HIS A 154 21.03 34.81 -2.89
C HIS A 154 19.51 34.87 -2.79
N GLY A 155 18.93 33.98 -1.94
CA GLY A 155 17.55 33.96 -1.49
C GLY A 155 17.42 34.46 -0.05
N TYR A 156 16.53 33.84 0.72
CA TYR A 156 16.45 33.91 2.18
C TYR A 156 17.12 32.69 2.78
N SER A 157 17.82 32.83 3.90
CA SER A 157 18.48 31.72 4.56
C SER A 157 18.41 31.87 6.08
N LEU A 158 17.89 30.84 6.74
CA LEU A 158 17.81 30.71 8.20
C LEU A 158 18.63 29.52 8.65
N ASP A 159 19.57 29.77 9.56
CA ASP A 159 20.26 28.72 10.30
C ASP A 159 19.29 28.09 11.29
N GLU A 160 18.50 28.91 12.04
CA GLU A 160 17.46 28.44 12.93
C GLU A 160 16.20 29.33 12.91
N PHE A 161 15.03 28.68 13.05
CA PHE A 161 13.72 29.27 13.26
C PHE A 161 13.14 28.73 14.57
N SER A 162 13.44 29.41 15.67
CA SER A 162 13.09 28.98 17.01
C SER A 162 11.80 29.67 17.48
N VAL A 163 10.79 28.85 17.83
CA VAL A 163 9.51 29.31 18.40
C VAL A 163 9.45 28.87 19.86
N TYR A 164 9.22 29.80 20.76
CA TYR A 164 9.15 29.56 22.18
C TYR A 164 7.78 29.94 22.73
N GLY A 165 7.33 29.20 23.72
CA GLY A 165 6.05 29.42 24.38
C GLY A 165 5.68 28.28 25.31
N GLY A 166 4.43 28.22 25.66
CA GLY A 166 3.90 27.18 26.55
C GLY A 166 2.39 27.05 26.45
N SER A 167 1.78 26.11 27.16
CA SER A 167 0.34 25.89 27.21
C SER A 167 -0.40 26.95 28.05
N GLY A 168 -0.03 28.19 28.01
CA GLY A 168 -0.40 29.19 28.99
C GLY A 168 -1.11 30.45 28.46
N GLY A 169 -2.14 30.33 27.64
CA GLY A 169 -2.89 31.52 27.17
C GLY A 169 -4.39 31.41 27.36
N ASP A 170 -4.94 30.23 27.43
CA ASP A 170 -6.37 30.01 27.67
C ASP A 170 -6.64 29.70 29.14
N THR A 171 -7.46 30.52 29.78
CA THR A 171 -7.94 30.30 31.16
C THR A 171 -9.45 30.10 31.21
N THR A 172 -10.09 30.01 30.03
CA THR A 172 -11.54 29.86 29.91
C THR A 172 -11.87 28.38 29.81
N PRO A 173 -12.52 27.76 30.81
CA PRO A 173 -12.90 26.36 30.70
C PRO A 173 -13.97 26.16 29.62
N PRO A 174 -14.04 24.99 28.99
CA PRO A 174 -15.16 24.61 28.14
C PRO A 174 -16.53 24.75 28.82
N SER A 175 -17.56 24.92 28.03
CA SER A 175 -18.95 24.83 28.57
C SER A 175 -19.21 23.42 29.09
N PRO A 176 -20.09 23.25 30.10
CA PRO A 176 -20.46 21.92 30.56
C PRO A 176 -21.03 21.08 29.42
N PRO A 177 -20.69 19.78 29.33
CA PRO A 177 -21.39 18.86 28.42
C PRO A 177 -22.87 18.76 28.74
N GLY A 178 -23.67 18.32 27.77
CA GLY A 178 -25.08 17.99 28.05
C GLY A 178 -25.19 16.82 29.05
N THR A 179 -26.28 16.77 29.81
CA THR A 179 -26.55 15.63 30.70
C THR A 179 -26.49 14.34 29.92
N PRO A 180 -25.72 13.34 30.39
CA PRO A 180 -25.63 12.06 29.70
C PRO A 180 -26.98 11.37 29.53
N THR A 181 -27.12 10.64 28.44
CA THR A 181 -28.26 9.76 28.15
C THR A 181 -27.77 8.32 28.03
N LEU A 182 -28.58 7.37 28.52
CA LEU A 182 -28.28 5.96 28.47
C LEU A 182 -28.32 5.47 27.00
N VAL A 183 -27.26 4.83 26.56
CA VAL A 183 -27.20 4.14 25.25
C VAL A 183 -27.46 2.65 25.43
N SER A 184 -26.78 2.02 26.40
CA SER A 184 -26.96 0.61 26.76
C SER A 184 -26.44 0.35 28.18
N ASP A 185 -26.96 -0.68 28.81
CA ASP A 185 -26.49 -1.17 30.12
C ASP A 185 -26.47 -2.69 30.16
N THR A 186 -25.59 -3.20 30.98
CA THR A 186 -25.48 -4.61 31.35
C THR A 186 -25.37 -4.74 32.86
N SER A 187 -25.37 -5.94 33.40
CA SER A 187 -25.15 -6.17 34.82
C SER A 187 -23.81 -5.65 35.35
N SER A 188 -22.86 -5.32 34.47
CA SER A 188 -21.47 -4.91 34.83
C SER A 188 -20.95 -3.69 34.08
N SER A 189 -21.74 -3.08 33.20
CA SER A 189 -21.32 -1.88 32.43
C SER A 189 -22.49 -0.99 32.05
N VAL A 190 -22.21 0.30 31.85
CA VAL A 190 -23.15 1.32 31.36
C VAL A 190 -22.46 2.15 30.30
N THR A 191 -23.06 2.24 29.10
CA THR A 191 -22.63 3.13 28.03
C THR A 191 -23.56 4.35 27.97
N VAL A 192 -22.96 5.53 27.91
CA VAL A 192 -23.70 6.81 27.86
C VAL A 192 -23.23 7.65 26.68
N SER A 193 -24.11 8.56 26.23
CA SER A 193 -23.77 9.61 25.24
C SER A 193 -24.20 10.98 25.77
N TRP A 194 -23.56 12.03 25.25
CA TRP A 194 -23.84 13.42 25.66
C TRP A 194 -23.76 14.37 24.45
N THR A 195 -24.26 15.61 24.64
CA THR A 195 -24.06 16.66 23.63
C THR A 195 -22.74 17.37 23.84
N ALA A 196 -22.12 17.77 22.73
CA ALA A 196 -20.79 18.39 22.72
C ALA A 196 -20.75 19.71 23.51
N SER A 197 -19.63 19.95 24.17
CA SER A 197 -19.28 21.25 24.75
C SER A 197 -18.74 22.21 23.70
N SER A 198 -18.77 23.51 23.99
CA SER A 198 -18.11 24.55 23.22
C SER A 198 -17.01 25.20 24.04
N ASP A 199 -15.98 25.69 23.37
CA ASP A 199 -14.86 26.38 23.96
C ASP A 199 -14.29 27.43 22.99
N ASN A 200 -13.62 28.46 23.49
CA ASN A 200 -13.06 29.55 22.68
C ASN A 200 -11.83 29.15 21.85
N VAL A 201 -11.13 28.08 22.29
CA VAL A 201 -9.98 27.50 21.57
C VAL A 201 -10.31 26.11 20.99
N GLY A 202 -11.08 25.33 21.76
CA GLY A 202 -11.58 24.03 21.32
C GLY A 202 -11.50 22.95 22.40
N VAL A 203 -12.49 22.05 22.38
CA VAL A 203 -12.57 20.89 23.28
C VAL A 203 -11.65 19.78 22.77
N THR A 204 -10.75 19.30 23.61
CA THR A 204 -9.78 18.24 23.26
C THR A 204 -10.12 16.88 23.84
N GLY A 205 -11.00 16.81 24.85
CA GLY A 205 -11.37 15.56 25.49
C GLY A 205 -12.61 15.66 26.36
N TYR A 206 -13.12 14.48 26.74
CA TYR A 206 -14.17 14.33 27.74
C TYR A 206 -13.79 13.25 28.74
N GLU A 207 -14.19 13.43 29.99
CA GLU A 207 -14.03 12.50 31.09
C GLU A 207 -15.37 12.05 31.61
N LEU A 208 -15.67 10.75 31.53
CA LEU A 208 -16.84 10.14 32.11
C LEU A 208 -16.55 9.71 33.55
N PHE A 209 -17.35 10.19 34.48
CA PHE A 209 -17.29 9.85 35.90
C PHE A 209 -18.50 9.01 36.34
N ARG A 210 -18.25 8.12 37.29
CA ARG A 210 -19.24 7.34 38.02
C ARG A 210 -19.09 7.64 39.53
N ASP A 211 -20.07 8.18 40.16
CA ASP A 211 -20.09 8.51 41.61
C ASP A 211 -18.78 9.23 42.07
N GLY A 212 -18.27 10.14 41.21
CA GLY A 212 -17.04 10.88 41.46
C GLY A 212 -15.71 10.14 41.08
N GLN A 213 -15.77 8.92 40.59
CA GLN A 213 -14.62 8.17 40.10
C GLN A 213 -14.55 8.24 38.58
N LEU A 214 -13.36 8.54 38.03
CA LEU A 214 -13.13 8.53 36.59
C LEU A 214 -13.27 7.09 36.03
N CYS A 215 -14.17 6.93 35.07
CA CYS A 215 -14.36 5.68 34.35
C CYS A 215 -13.57 5.61 33.05
N GLN A 216 -13.70 6.65 32.24
CA GLN A 216 -13.10 6.68 30.91
C GLN A 216 -12.82 8.12 30.47
N GLN A 217 -11.71 8.33 29.77
CA GLN A 217 -11.41 9.55 29.05
C GLN A 217 -11.45 9.27 27.55
N VAL A 218 -12.03 10.19 26.76
CA VAL A 218 -12.16 10.09 25.31
C VAL A 218 -11.71 11.40 24.65
N ASN A 219 -11.44 11.38 23.35
CA ASN A 219 -11.06 12.60 22.61
C ASN A 219 -12.24 13.56 22.41
N GLY A 220 -11.94 14.82 22.04
CA GLY A 220 -12.94 15.90 21.92
C GLY A 220 -14.00 15.71 20.83
N THR A 221 -13.85 14.74 19.94
CA THR A 221 -14.83 14.39 18.91
C THR A 221 -15.70 13.19 19.28
N THR A 222 -15.35 12.47 20.32
CA THR A 222 -16.08 11.29 20.81
C THR A 222 -17.09 11.70 21.87
N LEU A 223 -18.37 11.47 21.63
CA LEU A 223 -19.50 11.88 22.48
C LEU A 223 -20.19 10.68 23.16
N THR A 224 -19.48 9.57 23.27
CA THR A 224 -19.94 8.34 23.95
C THR A 224 -18.79 7.74 24.74
N ALA A 225 -19.11 7.12 25.89
CA ALA A 225 -18.15 6.36 26.68
C ALA A 225 -18.86 5.26 27.49
N THR A 226 -18.06 4.24 27.88
CA THR A 226 -18.56 3.10 28.65
C THR A 226 -17.85 3.02 30.00
N CYS A 227 -18.62 2.90 31.06
CA CYS A 227 -18.12 2.61 32.41
C CYS A 227 -18.34 1.13 32.74
N GLY A 228 -17.24 0.38 32.91
CA GLY A 228 -17.27 -1.04 33.27
C GLY A 228 -17.06 -1.30 34.77
N ASN A 229 -16.90 -2.59 35.10
CA ASN A 229 -16.68 -3.09 36.47
C ASN A 229 -17.74 -2.62 37.49
N LEU A 230 -19.00 -2.62 37.06
CA LEU A 230 -20.15 -2.29 37.91
C LEU A 230 -20.69 -3.55 38.59
N ASN A 231 -21.30 -3.37 39.73
CA ASN A 231 -22.01 -4.46 40.40
C ASN A 231 -23.45 -4.56 39.87
N PRO A 232 -24.01 -5.78 39.71
CA PRO A 232 -25.40 -5.98 39.34
C PRO A 232 -26.38 -5.37 40.36
N LYS A 233 -27.57 -4.97 39.88
CA LYS A 233 -28.65 -4.37 40.71
C LYS A 233 -28.19 -3.18 41.53
N SER A 234 -27.18 -2.45 41.07
CA SER A 234 -26.61 -1.31 41.78
C SER A 234 -26.91 -0.01 41.05
N GLN A 235 -27.27 1.02 41.78
CA GLN A 235 -27.51 2.34 41.22
C GLN A 235 -26.22 3.15 41.19
N TYR A 236 -25.97 3.83 40.08
CA TYR A 236 -24.80 4.66 39.84
C TYR A 236 -25.19 6.00 39.22
N GLY A 237 -24.49 7.07 39.60
CA GLY A 237 -24.64 8.40 39.00
C GLY A 237 -23.50 8.70 38.01
N PHE A 238 -23.84 9.01 36.76
CA PHE A 238 -22.86 9.30 35.68
C PHE A 238 -22.90 10.78 35.30
N TYR A 239 -21.75 11.43 35.21
CA TYR A 239 -21.61 12.78 34.67
C TYR A 239 -20.31 12.89 33.85
N VAL A 240 -20.24 13.95 33.05
CA VAL A 240 -19.12 14.17 32.11
C VAL A 240 -18.55 15.56 32.32
N ASN A 241 -17.22 15.68 32.29
CA ASN A 241 -16.48 16.93 32.17
C ASN A 241 -15.88 17.05 30.77
N ALA A 242 -15.69 18.26 30.26
CA ALA A 242 -14.94 18.56 29.06
C ALA A 242 -13.58 19.17 29.42
N LEU A 243 -12.58 18.90 28.56
CA LEU A 243 -11.21 19.37 28.69
C LEU A 243 -10.82 20.15 27.42
N ASP A 244 -10.04 21.22 27.57
CA ASP A 244 -9.37 21.93 26.48
C ASP A 244 -7.88 21.57 26.35
N ALA A 245 -7.19 22.21 25.42
CA ALA A 245 -5.76 22.02 25.20
C ALA A 245 -4.89 22.68 26.27
N ALA A 246 -5.42 23.70 26.98
CA ALA A 246 -4.74 24.40 28.06
C ALA A 246 -4.82 23.65 29.40
N GLY A 247 -5.64 22.60 29.45
CA GLY A 247 -5.89 21.80 30.66
C GLY A 247 -6.96 22.38 31.57
N ASN A 248 -7.77 23.33 31.09
CA ASN A 248 -8.96 23.77 31.84
C ASN A 248 -10.04 22.69 31.71
N THR A 249 -10.79 22.51 32.80
CA THR A 249 -11.87 21.54 32.92
C THR A 249 -13.19 22.27 33.09
N SER A 250 -14.21 21.85 32.36
CA SER A 250 -15.56 22.41 32.50
C SER A 250 -16.17 22.13 33.87
N GLN A 251 -17.25 22.82 34.19
CA GLN A 251 -18.16 22.34 35.23
C GLN A 251 -18.75 21.00 34.77
N PRO A 252 -19.08 20.09 35.72
CA PRO A 252 -19.73 18.83 35.42
C PRO A 252 -21.04 19.02 34.68
N SER A 253 -21.38 18.08 33.82
CA SER A 253 -22.73 17.94 33.27
C SER A 253 -23.78 17.65 34.36
N GLY A 254 -25.05 17.65 34.01
CA GLY A 254 -26.07 17.01 34.84
C GLY A 254 -25.77 15.51 35.04
N THR A 255 -26.27 14.96 36.16
CA THR A 255 -26.04 13.53 36.49
C THR A 255 -27.17 12.66 35.95
N LEU A 256 -26.82 11.60 35.24
CA LEU A 256 -27.71 10.50 34.85
C LEU A 256 -27.63 9.40 35.93
N SER A 257 -28.78 8.98 36.45
CA SER A 257 -28.86 7.85 37.39
C SER A 257 -29.29 6.58 36.64
N VAL A 258 -28.47 5.51 36.72
CA VAL A 258 -28.75 4.20 36.08
C VAL A 258 -28.64 3.11 37.13
N THR A 259 -29.58 2.16 37.13
CA THR A 259 -29.51 0.92 37.93
C THR A 259 -29.15 -0.23 37.01
N THR A 260 -27.99 -0.87 37.24
CA THR A 260 -27.55 -2.02 36.43
C THR A 260 -28.53 -3.20 36.55
N PRO A 261 -28.79 -3.95 35.48
CA PRO A 261 -29.59 -5.19 35.49
C PRO A 261 -29.10 -6.24 36.50
N SER A 262 -29.93 -7.23 36.78
CA SER A 262 -29.55 -8.37 37.64
C SER A 262 -28.57 -9.32 36.92
N SER A 263 -27.55 -9.79 37.60
CA SER A 263 -26.73 -10.93 37.11
C SER A 263 -27.57 -12.21 37.25
N GLY A 264 -27.94 -12.79 36.13
CA GLY A 264 -28.78 -14.01 36.15
C GLY A 264 -28.74 -14.77 34.84
N ASP A 265 -27.91 -14.28 33.91
CA ASP A 265 -27.70 -14.98 32.65
C ASP A 265 -26.56 -16.04 32.77
N ASN A 266 -26.89 -17.28 32.40
CA ASN A 266 -25.94 -18.40 32.30
C ASN A 266 -25.93 -19.00 30.89
N THR A 267 -26.49 -18.28 29.91
CA THR A 267 -26.57 -18.73 28.53
C THR A 267 -25.40 -18.14 27.76
N PRO A 268 -24.44 -18.94 27.27
CA PRO A 268 -23.37 -18.41 26.43
C PRO A 268 -23.87 -17.91 25.08
N PRO A 269 -23.19 -16.91 24.46
CA PRO A 269 -23.44 -16.52 23.08
C PRO A 269 -23.29 -17.68 22.10
N THR A 270 -23.87 -17.56 20.91
CA THR A 270 -23.59 -18.49 19.80
C THR A 270 -22.13 -18.37 19.36
N ALA A 271 -21.54 -19.48 18.85
CA ALA A 271 -20.20 -19.45 18.29
C ALA A 271 -20.12 -18.46 17.10
N PRO A 272 -19.04 -17.67 16.97
CA PRO A 272 -18.77 -16.93 15.75
C PRO A 272 -18.58 -17.89 14.56
N THR A 273 -19.07 -17.51 13.38
CA THR A 273 -18.96 -18.30 12.15
C THR A 273 -18.33 -17.49 11.04
N ASP A 274 -17.89 -18.15 9.97
CA ASP A 274 -17.29 -17.51 8.78
C ASP A 274 -16.11 -16.57 9.13
N VAL A 275 -15.19 -17.07 9.97
CA VAL A 275 -13.98 -16.32 10.32
C VAL A 275 -13.04 -16.31 9.12
N HIS A 276 -12.73 -15.11 8.63
CA HIS A 276 -11.86 -14.92 7.46
C HIS A 276 -10.95 -13.70 7.61
N THR A 277 -9.90 -13.66 6.78
CA THR A 277 -8.97 -12.52 6.76
C THR A 277 -9.51 -11.39 5.91
N THR A 278 -9.38 -10.14 6.39
CA THR A 278 -9.63 -8.91 5.62
C THR A 278 -8.33 -8.26 5.15
N SER A 279 -7.23 -8.52 5.85
CA SER A 279 -5.88 -8.04 5.49
C SER A 279 -4.81 -8.92 6.14
N VAL A 280 -3.66 -9.08 5.48
CA VAL A 280 -2.49 -9.77 6.03
C VAL A 280 -1.24 -8.96 5.68
N THR A 281 -0.48 -8.58 6.71
CA THR A 281 0.83 -7.93 6.55
C THR A 281 1.92 -8.75 7.25
N SER A 282 3.14 -8.24 7.30
CA SER A 282 4.23 -8.91 8.03
C SER A 282 4.06 -8.90 9.55
N THR A 283 3.30 -7.95 10.09
CA THR A 283 3.16 -7.75 11.55
C THR A 283 1.72 -7.60 12.00
N SER A 284 0.75 -7.78 11.09
CA SER A 284 -0.67 -7.68 11.43
C SER A 284 -1.56 -8.57 10.58
N ILE A 285 -2.70 -8.97 11.14
CA ILE A 285 -3.78 -9.71 10.45
C ILE A 285 -5.10 -9.03 10.81
N GLY A 286 -5.85 -8.59 9.80
CA GLY A 286 -7.23 -8.17 9.94
C GLY A 286 -8.15 -9.37 9.79
N LEU A 287 -9.16 -9.47 10.66
CA LEU A 287 -10.16 -10.53 10.69
C LEU A 287 -11.56 -9.96 10.65
N ALA A 288 -12.48 -10.70 10.07
CA ALA A 288 -13.91 -10.51 10.20
C ALA A 288 -14.62 -11.86 10.34
N TRP A 289 -15.84 -11.84 10.89
CA TRP A 289 -16.66 -13.04 11.10
C TRP A 289 -18.16 -12.67 11.11
N THR A 290 -19.01 -13.67 11.06
CA THR A 290 -20.45 -13.47 11.30
C THR A 290 -20.69 -13.26 12.79
N ALA A 291 -21.40 -12.18 13.14
CA ALA A 291 -21.68 -11.81 14.53
C ALA A 291 -22.43 -12.91 15.29
N SER A 292 -22.03 -13.14 16.53
CA SER A 292 -22.74 -14.00 17.48
C SER A 292 -24.03 -13.35 17.96
N THR A 293 -24.97 -14.19 18.42
CA THR A 293 -26.22 -13.73 19.07
C THR A 293 -26.27 -14.27 20.48
N ASP A 294 -26.93 -13.54 21.38
CA ASP A 294 -27.12 -13.88 22.76
C ASP A 294 -28.44 -13.34 23.27
N ASN A 295 -28.99 -13.94 24.34
CA ASN A 295 -30.30 -13.54 24.90
C ASN A 295 -30.26 -12.22 25.70
N VAL A 296 -29.08 -11.79 26.16
CA VAL A 296 -28.85 -10.52 26.85
C VAL A 296 -28.00 -9.59 26.01
N GLY A 297 -27.06 -10.15 25.22
CA GLY A 297 -26.24 -9.44 24.28
C GLY A 297 -24.76 -9.82 24.36
N VAL A 298 -24.09 -9.77 23.22
CA VAL A 298 -22.64 -10.02 23.09
C VAL A 298 -21.88 -8.81 23.62
N ALA A 299 -21.00 -9.03 24.61
CA ALA A 299 -20.17 -7.98 25.20
C ALA A 299 -18.80 -7.84 24.49
N GLY A 300 -18.36 -8.88 23.78
CA GLY A 300 -17.12 -8.84 23.02
C GLY A 300 -16.72 -10.19 22.45
N TYR A 301 -15.57 -10.15 21.78
CA TYR A 301 -14.92 -11.34 21.19
C TYR A 301 -13.46 -11.40 21.61
N ASP A 302 -12.96 -12.60 21.85
CA ASP A 302 -11.55 -12.90 22.01
C ASP A 302 -11.07 -13.68 20.78
N VAL A 303 -9.88 -13.35 20.31
CA VAL A 303 -9.18 -14.03 19.22
C VAL A 303 -7.97 -14.76 19.80
N ASP A 304 -7.93 -16.06 19.62
CA ASP A 304 -6.88 -16.91 20.14
C ASP A 304 -6.04 -17.51 19.01
N ASN A 305 -4.74 -17.67 19.25
CA ASN A 305 -3.85 -18.51 18.45
C ASN A 305 -3.74 -19.89 19.11
N VAL A 306 -4.05 -20.94 18.38
CA VAL A 306 -4.06 -22.31 18.88
C VAL A 306 -2.83 -23.07 18.44
N VAL A 307 -1.94 -23.37 19.36
CA VAL A 307 -0.73 -24.14 19.10
C VAL A 307 -0.74 -25.42 19.93
N ASN A 308 -0.64 -26.57 19.28
CA ASN A 308 -0.69 -27.89 19.93
C ASN A 308 -1.90 -28.07 20.87
N GLY A 309 -3.06 -27.52 20.48
CA GLY A 309 -4.30 -27.59 21.25
C GLY A 309 -4.39 -26.57 22.41
N THR A 310 -3.39 -25.72 22.61
CA THR A 310 -3.41 -24.66 23.59
C THR A 310 -3.79 -23.32 22.91
N ALA A 311 -4.87 -22.70 23.37
CA ALA A 311 -5.32 -21.38 22.93
C ALA A 311 -4.60 -20.29 23.73
N THR A 312 -4.07 -19.29 23.04
CA THR A 312 -3.45 -18.10 23.64
C THR A 312 -4.07 -16.85 22.99
N GLN A 313 -4.62 -15.96 23.79
CA GLN A 313 -5.25 -14.76 23.29
C GLN A 313 -4.23 -13.83 22.58
N VAL A 314 -4.55 -13.45 21.34
CA VAL A 314 -3.71 -12.59 20.49
C VAL A 314 -4.46 -11.32 20.06
N GLY A 315 -5.75 -11.21 20.38
CA GLY A 315 -6.55 -10.02 20.09
C GLY A 315 -7.93 -10.09 20.70
N SER A 316 -8.67 -8.99 20.60
CA SER A 316 -10.07 -8.92 21.05
C SER A 316 -10.81 -7.79 20.33
N SER A 317 -12.15 -7.82 20.36
CA SER A 317 -13.00 -6.69 20.00
C SER A 317 -14.10 -6.51 21.04
N ALA A 318 -14.52 -5.24 21.24
CA ALA A 318 -15.51 -4.87 22.21
C ALA A 318 -16.91 -4.77 21.59
N GLY A 319 -17.93 -5.03 22.40
CA GLY A 319 -19.32 -5.03 21.96
C GLY A 319 -19.57 -6.06 20.87
N ASN A 320 -20.65 -5.90 20.12
CA ASN A 320 -20.96 -6.81 19.01
C ASN A 320 -20.27 -6.37 17.70
N THR A 321 -18.95 -6.08 17.75
CA THR A 321 -18.15 -5.73 16.58
C THR A 321 -17.51 -6.99 16.02
N PRO A 322 -17.98 -7.55 14.86
CA PRO A 322 -17.53 -8.83 14.34
C PRO A 322 -16.24 -8.70 13.50
N SER A 323 -15.25 -8.00 14.03
CA SER A 323 -13.94 -7.84 13.40
C SER A 323 -12.86 -7.54 14.43
N ALA A 324 -11.62 -7.89 14.12
CA ALA A 324 -10.46 -7.55 14.94
C ALA A 324 -9.23 -7.27 14.06
N GLN A 325 -8.36 -6.39 14.53
CA GLN A 325 -7.05 -6.15 13.94
C GLN A 325 -5.99 -6.66 14.91
N LEU A 326 -5.33 -7.75 14.56
CA LEU A 326 -4.16 -8.26 15.27
C LEU A 326 -2.92 -7.47 14.84
N SER A 327 -2.09 -7.07 15.79
CA SER A 327 -0.87 -6.29 15.55
C SER A 327 0.30 -6.87 16.34
N ALA A 328 1.52 -6.37 16.06
CA ALA A 328 2.76 -6.83 16.69
C ALA A 328 3.02 -8.34 16.51
N LEU A 329 2.53 -8.92 15.43
CA LEU A 329 2.77 -10.30 15.05
C LEU A 329 4.20 -10.48 14.50
N SER A 330 4.73 -11.69 14.58
CA SER A 330 6.03 -12.02 13.97
C SER A 330 5.88 -12.22 12.47
N PRO A 331 6.81 -11.67 11.66
CA PRO A 331 6.82 -11.91 10.21
C PRO A 331 7.03 -13.38 9.84
N ASN A 332 6.52 -13.76 8.66
CA ASN A 332 6.64 -15.12 8.11
C ASN A 332 6.28 -16.22 9.12
N THR A 333 5.25 -15.96 9.94
CA THR A 333 4.82 -16.82 11.01
C THR A 333 3.39 -17.27 10.77
N THR A 334 3.15 -18.58 10.87
CA THR A 334 1.80 -19.15 10.74
C THR A 334 1.06 -19.07 12.07
N TYR A 335 -0.14 -18.52 12.04
CA TYR A 335 -1.08 -18.43 13.15
C TYR A 335 -2.29 -19.31 12.87
N HIS A 336 -2.76 -20.00 13.90
CA HIS A 336 -3.96 -20.84 13.86
C HIS A 336 -5.04 -20.15 14.71
N LEU A 337 -5.89 -19.37 14.06
CA LEU A 337 -6.78 -18.42 14.73
C LEU A 337 -8.18 -19.01 14.91
N GLN A 338 -8.73 -18.81 16.09
CA GLN A 338 -10.14 -19.05 16.40
C GLN A 338 -10.71 -17.87 17.19
N VAL A 339 -12.02 -17.70 17.16
CA VAL A 339 -12.73 -16.61 17.82
C VAL A 339 -13.77 -17.17 18.76
N THR A 340 -13.85 -16.61 19.96
CA THR A 340 -14.94 -16.88 20.92
C THR A 340 -15.68 -15.58 21.19
N ALA A 341 -16.98 -15.66 21.46
CA ALA A 341 -17.79 -14.54 21.92
C ALA A 341 -18.01 -14.67 23.43
N PHE A 342 -18.15 -13.56 24.12
CA PHE A 342 -18.55 -13.55 25.52
C PHE A 342 -19.62 -12.46 25.77
N ASP A 343 -20.49 -12.75 26.75
CA ASP A 343 -21.50 -11.80 27.24
C ASP A 343 -20.99 -10.96 28.42
N ALA A 344 -21.85 -10.10 28.94
CA ALA A 344 -21.53 -9.26 30.10
C ALA A 344 -21.37 -10.07 31.40
N ASN A 345 -21.95 -11.25 31.49
CA ASN A 345 -21.84 -12.15 32.64
C ASN A 345 -20.63 -13.11 32.53
N LYS A 346 -19.81 -12.96 31.47
CA LYS A 346 -18.64 -13.80 31.20
C LYS A 346 -18.96 -15.23 30.81
N ASN A 347 -20.18 -15.49 30.33
CA ASN A 347 -20.43 -16.75 29.63
C ASN A 347 -19.73 -16.70 28.27
N VAL A 348 -18.97 -17.74 27.94
CA VAL A 348 -18.16 -17.82 26.74
C VAL A 348 -18.74 -18.81 25.76
N SER A 349 -18.87 -18.44 24.51
CA SER A 349 -19.35 -19.29 23.43
C SER A 349 -18.39 -20.47 23.14
N PRO A 350 -18.82 -21.50 22.44
CA PRO A 350 -17.91 -22.37 21.72
C PRO A 350 -17.03 -21.56 20.77
N ALA A 351 -15.80 -22.03 20.53
CA ALA A 351 -14.90 -21.40 19.59
C ALA A 351 -15.40 -21.56 18.13
N SER A 352 -15.02 -20.64 17.26
CA SER A 352 -15.28 -20.74 15.83
C SER A 352 -14.63 -21.99 15.23
N SER A 353 -15.30 -22.57 14.22
CA SER A 353 -14.82 -23.75 13.50
C SER A 353 -15.12 -23.59 12.00
N PRO A 354 -14.19 -23.96 11.11
CA PRO A 354 -12.82 -24.48 11.38
C PRO A 354 -11.87 -23.42 11.94
N VAL A 355 -10.73 -23.84 12.50
CA VAL A 355 -9.63 -22.96 12.89
C VAL A 355 -9.04 -22.35 11.62
N LEU A 356 -8.96 -21.01 11.56
CA LEU A 356 -8.41 -20.27 10.43
C LEU A 356 -6.88 -20.29 10.48
N THR A 357 -6.23 -20.85 9.47
CA THR A 357 -4.77 -20.85 9.36
C THR A 357 -4.31 -19.71 8.47
N VAL A 358 -3.48 -18.81 9.00
CA VAL A 358 -2.97 -17.62 8.30
C VAL A 358 -1.48 -17.46 8.55
N THR A 359 -0.71 -17.19 7.51
CA THR A 359 0.71 -16.88 7.63
C THR A 359 0.92 -15.37 7.37
N THR A 360 1.54 -14.67 8.33
CA THR A 360 1.95 -13.27 8.12
C THR A 360 2.97 -13.17 7.00
N SER A 361 2.93 -12.08 6.24
CA SER A 361 3.92 -11.82 5.20
C SER A 361 5.34 -11.77 5.77
N GLY A 362 6.36 -11.98 4.96
CA GLY A 362 7.76 -11.84 5.38
C GLY A 362 8.04 -10.43 5.94
N GLY A 363 8.89 -10.32 6.96
CA GLY A 363 9.19 -9.05 7.65
C GLY A 363 9.65 -7.95 6.70
N GLY A 364 9.07 -6.76 6.86
CA GLY A 364 9.18 -5.67 5.93
C GLY A 364 10.59 -5.27 5.56
N CYS A 365 11.03 -5.71 4.42
CA CYS A 365 12.12 -5.10 3.70
C CYS A 365 11.64 -3.73 3.19
N THR A 366 12.36 -2.69 3.50
CA THR A 366 12.08 -1.31 3.06
C THR A 366 12.71 -1.00 1.69
N GLN A 367 13.48 -1.94 1.13
CA GLN A 367 14.04 -1.81 -0.21
C GLN A 367 12.98 -2.17 -1.26
N PRO A 368 12.98 -1.54 -2.44
CA PRO A 368 12.04 -1.86 -3.51
C PRO A 368 12.03 -3.34 -3.91
N ILE A 369 13.20 -3.99 -3.87
CA ILE A 369 13.38 -5.43 -4.08
C ILE A 369 14.10 -6.00 -2.88
N CYS A 370 13.55 -7.02 -2.27
CA CYS A 370 14.01 -7.60 -1.00
C CYS A 370 14.87 -8.82 -1.19
N THR A 371 14.31 -9.84 -1.80
CA THR A 371 15.03 -11.11 -2.07
C THR A 371 14.75 -11.57 -3.49
N VAL A 372 15.71 -12.28 -4.05
CA VAL A 372 15.56 -13.01 -5.31
C VAL A 372 15.94 -14.45 -5.03
N THR A 373 14.98 -15.34 -5.15
CA THR A 373 15.16 -16.76 -4.88
C THR A 373 14.93 -17.53 -6.17
N GLN A 374 15.94 -18.29 -6.62
CA GLN A 374 15.74 -19.22 -7.74
C GLN A 374 14.85 -20.37 -7.25
N VAL A 375 13.73 -20.57 -7.92
CA VAL A 375 12.74 -21.62 -7.59
C VAL A 375 12.75 -22.76 -8.59
N GLY A 376 13.29 -22.53 -9.79
CA GLY A 376 13.38 -23.55 -10.82
C GLY A 376 14.32 -23.18 -11.97
N THR A 377 14.48 -24.13 -12.88
CA THR A 377 15.20 -23.97 -14.15
C THR A 377 14.43 -24.63 -15.28
N ASP A 378 14.68 -24.15 -16.49
CA ASP A 378 14.16 -24.75 -17.70
C ASP A 378 15.23 -24.74 -18.81
N ASP A 379 15.22 -25.77 -19.67
CA ASP A 379 16.16 -25.89 -20.78
C ASP A 379 15.58 -25.43 -22.11
N ASP A 380 14.34 -24.90 -22.11
CA ASP A 380 13.71 -24.22 -23.23
C ASP A 380 13.37 -22.75 -22.87
N VAL A 381 12.96 -21.96 -23.85
CA VAL A 381 12.61 -20.56 -23.64
C VAL A 381 11.26 -20.43 -22.93
N VAL A 382 11.29 -20.07 -21.64
CA VAL A 382 10.09 -19.74 -20.86
C VAL A 382 9.52 -18.42 -21.35
N TRP A 383 8.46 -18.47 -22.16
CA TRP A 383 7.94 -17.27 -22.81
C TRP A 383 6.73 -16.67 -22.12
N GLY A 384 5.67 -17.42 -21.93
CA GLY A 384 4.45 -17.05 -21.18
C GLY A 384 4.43 -17.75 -19.83
N LEU A 385 3.85 -17.09 -18.83
CA LEU A 385 3.70 -17.61 -17.48
C LEU A 385 2.36 -17.15 -16.90
N ALA A 386 1.64 -18.05 -16.27
CA ALA A 386 0.41 -17.74 -15.54
C ALA A 386 0.40 -18.43 -14.18
N THR A 387 -0.01 -17.71 -13.15
CA THR A 387 -0.15 -18.28 -11.80
C THR A 387 -1.56 -18.85 -11.62
N LEU A 388 -1.63 -20.10 -11.18
CA LEU A 388 -2.89 -20.78 -10.87
C LEU A 388 -3.41 -20.37 -9.47
N PRO A 389 -4.72 -20.55 -9.20
CA PRO A 389 -5.31 -20.20 -7.90
C PRO A 389 -4.69 -20.92 -6.69
N ASP A 390 -4.11 -22.10 -6.88
CA ASP A 390 -3.40 -22.86 -5.83
C ASP A 390 -1.96 -22.39 -5.56
N GLY A 391 -1.50 -21.40 -6.35
CA GLY A 391 -0.15 -20.84 -6.28
C GLY A 391 0.90 -21.60 -7.06
N THR A 392 0.53 -22.64 -7.82
CA THR A 392 1.40 -23.24 -8.83
C THR A 392 1.43 -22.40 -10.09
N ILE A 393 2.29 -22.72 -11.03
CA ILE A 393 2.52 -21.93 -12.23
C ILE A 393 2.36 -22.81 -13.47
N LEU A 394 1.66 -22.30 -14.47
CA LEU A 394 1.80 -22.78 -15.84
C LEU A 394 2.74 -21.88 -16.60
N PHE A 395 3.68 -22.44 -17.31
CA PHE A 395 4.46 -21.71 -18.30
C PHE A 395 4.59 -22.52 -19.59
N ASN A 396 4.87 -21.86 -20.69
CA ASN A 396 5.07 -22.55 -21.95
C ASN A 396 6.54 -22.48 -22.40
N GLU A 397 6.97 -23.56 -23.01
CA GLU A 397 8.23 -23.69 -23.73
C GLU A 397 8.03 -23.29 -25.19
N ARG A 398 8.76 -22.22 -25.62
CA ARG A 398 8.57 -21.64 -26.95
C ARG A 398 8.89 -22.62 -28.07
N ASP A 399 9.98 -23.35 -27.94
CA ASP A 399 10.55 -24.14 -29.01
C ASP A 399 10.16 -25.63 -28.96
N ALA A 400 10.00 -26.18 -27.75
CA ALA A 400 9.44 -27.53 -27.52
C ALA A 400 7.91 -27.55 -27.72
N HIS A 401 7.25 -26.40 -27.62
CA HIS A 401 5.80 -26.20 -27.76
C HIS A 401 4.97 -26.86 -26.62
N ASP A 402 5.61 -27.18 -25.52
CA ASP A 402 4.97 -27.77 -24.35
C ASP A 402 4.42 -26.70 -23.39
N VAL A 403 3.38 -27.07 -22.68
CA VAL A 403 2.92 -26.34 -21.49
C VAL A 403 3.38 -27.11 -20.26
N ILE A 404 4.05 -26.44 -19.36
CA ILE A 404 4.65 -27.01 -18.16
C ILE A 404 3.86 -26.57 -16.92
N HIS A 405 3.44 -27.52 -16.10
CA HIS A 405 2.95 -27.29 -14.75
C HIS A 405 4.12 -27.34 -13.77
N PHE A 406 4.34 -26.26 -13.06
CA PHE A 406 5.48 -26.06 -12.15
C PHE A 406 5.02 -25.67 -10.73
N ASN A 407 5.52 -26.37 -9.74
CA ASN A 407 5.30 -26.05 -8.35
C ASN A 407 6.52 -25.31 -7.78
N PRO A 408 6.46 -23.98 -7.55
CA PRO A 408 7.61 -23.20 -7.10
C PRO A 408 8.05 -23.49 -5.67
N LYS A 409 7.21 -24.17 -4.85
CA LYS A 409 7.56 -24.54 -3.48
C LYS A 409 8.41 -25.81 -3.42
N THR A 410 8.19 -26.73 -4.34
CA THR A 410 8.91 -28.02 -4.39
C THR A 410 9.96 -28.09 -5.49
N GLY A 411 9.89 -27.18 -6.48
CA GLY A 411 10.70 -27.21 -7.68
C GLY A 411 10.27 -28.31 -8.70
N SER A 412 9.18 -29.02 -8.44
CA SER A 412 8.68 -30.05 -9.34
C SER A 412 8.05 -29.43 -10.58
N LYS A 413 8.37 -29.99 -11.75
CA LYS A 413 7.78 -29.61 -13.04
C LYS A 413 7.33 -30.83 -13.83
N LYS A 414 6.27 -30.67 -14.63
CA LYS A 414 5.69 -31.70 -15.47
C LYS A 414 5.16 -31.05 -16.75
N SER A 415 5.50 -31.60 -17.94
CA SER A 415 4.77 -31.28 -19.16
C SER A 415 3.33 -31.79 -19.05
N ILE A 416 2.36 -30.91 -19.21
CA ILE A 416 0.92 -31.26 -19.25
C ILE A 416 0.45 -31.55 -20.67
N GLY A 417 1.27 -31.27 -21.67
CA GLY A 417 1.06 -31.60 -23.08
C GLY A 417 1.59 -30.58 -24.06
N THR A 418 1.74 -31.04 -25.30
CA THR A 418 2.24 -30.20 -26.42
C THR A 418 1.06 -29.54 -27.13
N VAL A 419 1.18 -28.25 -27.44
CA VAL A 419 0.17 -27.48 -28.18
C VAL A 419 0.21 -27.89 -29.65
N PRO A 420 -0.93 -28.29 -30.26
CA PRO A 420 -0.93 -28.75 -31.63
C PRO A 420 -0.70 -27.62 -32.65
N ASN A 421 -0.23 -27.97 -33.84
CA ASN A 421 -0.06 -27.08 -34.98
C ASN A 421 0.89 -25.90 -34.76
N VAL A 422 1.74 -25.92 -33.74
CA VAL A 422 2.79 -24.94 -33.55
C VAL A 422 3.95 -25.22 -34.49
N GLN A 423 4.49 -24.16 -35.10
CA GLN A 423 5.69 -24.21 -35.94
C GLN A 423 6.62 -23.05 -35.63
N SER A 424 7.77 -23.34 -35.12
CA SER A 424 8.82 -22.34 -34.89
C SER A 424 9.36 -21.71 -36.19
N THR A 425 10.00 -20.55 -36.07
CA THR A 425 10.37 -19.73 -37.25
C THR A 425 11.91 -19.62 -37.49
N ASN A 426 12.75 -20.31 -36.72
CA ASN A 426 14.18 -20.03 -36.58
C ASN A 426 14.48 -18.59 -36.18
N GLY A 427 13.69 -18.08 -35.23
CA GLY A 427 13.73 -16.73 -34.69
C GLY A 427 12.86 -16.58 -33.48
N GLU A 428 11.90 -15.66 -33.52
CA GLU A 428 11.03 -15.36 -32.34
C GLU A 428 9.72 -16.16 -32.31
N GLY A 429 9.33 -16.82 -33.40
CA GLY A 429 8.06 -17.56 -33.46
C GLY A 429 8.15 -18.96 -32.84
N GLY A 430 7.03 -19.45 -32.38
CA GLY A 430 6.83 -20.72 -31.69
C GLY A 430 5.61 -20.63 -30.80
N LEU A 431 5.59 -21.30 -29.65
CA LEU A 431 4.55 -21.12 -28.63
C LEU A 431 4.93 -19.93 -27.75
N THR A 432 4.27 -18.77 -27.95
CA THR A 432 4.67 -17.50 -27.33
C THR A 432 3.79 -17.12 -26.15
N GLY A 433 2.50 -16.82 -26.33
CA GLY A 433 1.61 -16.35 -25.26
C GLY A 433 0.98 -17.47 -24.46
N LEU A 434 0.85 -17.26 -23.17
CA LEU A 434 0.02 -18.06 -22.26
C LEU A 434 -0.63 -17.14 -21.27
N GLU A 435 -1.95 -17.28 -21.06
CA GLU A 435 -2.73 -16.48 -20.11
C GLU A 435 -3.97 -17.26 -19.64
N ILE A 436 -4.49 -16.94 -18.46
CA ILE A 436 -5.76 -17.45 -17.95
C ILE A 436 -6.70 -16.29 -17.64
N ASN A 437 -8.00 -16.52 -17.75
CA ASN A 437 -8.97 -15.49 -17.38
C ASN A 437 -9.03 -15.37 -15.84
N PRO A 438 -8.69 -14.23 -15.24
CA PRO A 438 -8.60 -14.09 -13.78
C PRO A 438 -9.94 -14.26 -13.05
N VAL A 439 -11.07 -14.20 -13.80
CA VAL A 439 -12.42 -14.30 -13.22
C VAL A 439 -13.06 -15.66 -13.48
N SER A 440 -12.91 -16.23 -14.67
CA SER A 440 -13.64 -17.44 -15.06
C SER A 440 -12.82 -18.72 -15.00
N TYR A 441 -11.49 -18.63 -14.91
CA TYR A 441 -10.61 -19.80 -14.97
C TYR A 441 -10.98 -20.90 -13.96
N SER A 442 -11.26 -20.56 -12.72
CA SER A 442 -11.63 -21.55 -11.68
C SER A 442 -12.91 -22.34 -12.01
N SER A 443 -13.69 -21.91 -12.99
CA SER A 443 -14.93 -22.58 -13.41
C SER A 443 -14.84 -23.21 -14.81
N ASP A 444 -14.02 -22.65 -15.69
CA ASP A 444 -13.99 -23.07 -17.09
C ASP A 444 -12.67 -23.71 -17.55
N HIS A 445 -11.59 -23.49 -16.80
CA HIS A 445 -10.24 -24.05 -16.99
C HIS A 445 -9.67 -23.84 -18.40
N TRP A 446 -10.01 -22.70 -19.07
CA TRP A 446 -9.43 -22.35 -20.36
C TRP A 446 -8.05 -21.74 -20.19
N LEU A 447 -7.06 -22.31 -20.89
CA LEU A 447 -5.78 -21.68 -21.17
C LEU A 447 -5.86 -20.97 -22.51
N TYR A 448 -5.48 -19.70 -22.54
CA TYR A 448 -5.40 -18.89 -23.76
C TYR A 448 -3.95 -18.84 -24.20
N LEU A 449 -3.72 -19.19 -25.46
CA LEU A 449 -2.39 -19.37 -26.02
C LEU A 449 -2.26 -18.57 -27.31
N MET A 450 -1.11 -17.97 -27.53
CA MET A 450 -0.75 -17.44 -28.83
C MET A 450 0.45 -18.19 -29.37
N HIS A 451 0.38 -18.61 -30.62
CA HIS A 451 1.46 -19.35 -31.24
C HIS A 451 1.59 -19.09 -32.72
N THR A 452 2.76 -19.37 -33.28
CA THR A 452 3.00 -19.43 -34.70
C THR A 452 2.58 -20.78 -35.25
N SER A 453 1.75 -20.77 -36.28
CA SER A 453 1.35 -21.96 -37.05
C SER A 453 2.12 -22.03 -38.37
N PRO A 454 1.94 -23.07 -39.22
CA PRO A 454 2.53 -23.12 -40.56
C PRO A 454 2.16 -21.92 -41.48
N THR A 455 1.05 -21.26 -41.20
CA THR A 455 0.50 -20.22 -42.11
C THR A 455 0.45 -18.84 -41.50
N ASP A 456 0.29 -18.72 -40.18
CA ASP A 456 0.06 -17.45 -39.49
C ASP A 456 0.46 -17.55 -38.00
N ASN A 457 0.46 -16.42 -37.31
CA ASN A 457 0.31 -16.41 -35.87
C ASN A 457 -1.16 -16.41 -35.52
N ARG A 458 -1.56 -17.12 -34.46
CA ARG A 458 -2.95 -17.26 -34.05
C ARG A 458 -3.13 -17.28 -32.54
N ILE A 459 -4.34 -16.92 -32.13
CA ILE A 459 -4.76 -17.04 -30.73
C ILE A 459 -5.73 -18.20 -30.65
N VAL A 460 -5.47 -19.11 -29.72
CA VAL A 460 -6.31 -20.27 -29.42
C VAL A 460 -6.62 -20.34 -27.95
N ARG A 461 -7.63 -21.15 -27.57
CA ARG A 461 -7.81 -21.60 -26.19
C ARG A 461 -7.97 -23.11 -26.14
N ILE A 462 -7.41 -23.71 -25.11
CA ILE A 462 -7.43 -25.17 -24.87
C ILE A 462 -7.76 -25.38 -23.41
N LYS A 463 -8.56 -26.40 -23.07
CA LYS A 463 -8.84 -26.70 -21.67
C LYS A 463 -7.66 -27.42 -21.00
N TYR A 464 -7.45 -27.08 -19.76
CA TYR A 464 -6.59 -27.80 -18.85
C TYR A 464 -7.44 -28.59 -17.86
N ASP A 465 -7.16 -29.87 -17.72
CA ASP A 465 -7.78 -30.73 -16.71
C ASP A 465 -6.84 -30.84 -15.51
N GLU A 466 -7.15 -30.10 -14.45
CA GLU A 466 -6.36 -30.08 -13.21
C GLU A 466 -6.35 -31.44 -12.50
N THR A 467 -7.40 -32.27 -12.69
CA THR A 467 -7.49 -33.58 -12.02
C THR A 467 -6.51 -34.59 -12.63
N SER A 468 -6.42 -34.64 -13.94
CA SER A 468 -5.46 -35.52 -14.63
C SER A 468 -4.13 -34.82 -14.88
N ASP A 469 -4.05 -33.52 -14.60
CA ASP A 469 -2.92 -32.65 -14.87
C ASP A 469 -2.45 -32.77 -16.33
N THR A 470 -3.38 -32.51 -17.27
CA THR A 470 -3.16 -32.67 -18.71
C THR A 470 -3.88 -31.60 -19.53
N LEU A 471 -3.22 -31.17 -20.61
CA LEU A 471 -3.78 -30.30 -21.64
C LEU A 471 -4.77 -31.08 -22.53
N GLN A 472 -6.00 -30.64 -22.58
CA GLN A 472 -7.06 -31.31 -23.36
C GLN A 472 -7.06 -30.83 -24.81
N THR A 473 -6.08 -31.22 -25.61
CA THR A 473 -5.84 -30.73 -26.97
C THR A 473 -7.02 -30.91 -27.93
N GLY A 474 -7.88 -31.91 -27.69
CA GLY A 474 -9.15 -32.09 -28.44
C GLY A 474 -10.19 -30.99 -28.20
N THR A 475 -9.99 -30.11 -27.25
CA THR A 475 -10.88 -28.97 -26.96
C THR A 475 -10.42 -27.66 -27.61
N GLU A 476 -9.35 -27.69 -28.40
CA GLU A 476 -8.79 -26.49 -29.05
C GLU A 476 -9.87 -25.68 -29.78
N GLN A 477 -9.90 -24.41 -29.53
CA GLN A 477 -10.73 -23.43 -30.22
C GLN A 477 -9.85 -22.29 -30.72
N ILE A 478 -9.92 -22.06 -32.02
CA ILE A 478 -9.18 -20.96 -32.65
C ILE A 478 -10.01 -19.68 -32.48
N LEU A 479 -9.45 -18.66 -31.89
CA LEU A 479 -10.11 -17.39 -31.63
C LEU A 479 -9.73 -16.31 -32.64
N VAL A 480 -8.47 -16.26 -33.06
CA VAL A 480 -7.97 -15.30 -34.06
C VAL A 480 -7.02 -16.01 -35.01
N THR A 481 -7.10 -15.73 -36.30
CA THR A 481 -6.19 -16.18 -37.37
C THR A 481 -5.77 -15.02 -38.26
N GLY A 482 -4.81 -15.26 -39.16
CA GLY A 482 -4.42 -14.31 -40.20
C GLY A 482 -3.48 -13.19 -39.69
N ILE A 483 -2.92 -13.32 -38.52
CA ILE A 483 -1.80 -12.49 -38.08
C ILE A 483 -0.55 -12.98 -38.83
N GLN A 484 -0.03 -12.20 -39.77
CA GLN A 484 1.11 -12.62 -40.58
C GLN A 484 2.31 -13.00 -39.70
N ARG A 485 2.95 -14.10 -40.01
CA ARG A 485 4.15 -14.59 -39.34
C ARG A 485 5.41 -14.21 -40.12
N ASN A 486 6.52 -14.06 -39.42
CA ASN A 486 7.85 -13.99 -40.07
C ASN A 486 8.89 -14.64 -39.16
N GLN A 487 10.17 -14.57 -39.51
CA GLN A 487 11.26 -15.05 -38.66
C GLN A 487 11.26 -14.32 -37.33
N PHE A 488 11.15 -12.99 -37.37
CA PHE A 488 11.06 -12.11 -36.20
C PHE A 488 9.76 -11.30 -36.20
N HIS A 489 9.53 -10.52 -35.13
CA HIS A 489 8.38 -9.65 -34.92
C HIS A 489 7.04 -10.40 -34.97
N ASN A 490 6.94 -11.47 -34.21
CA ASN A 490 5.70 -12.23 -34.12
C ASN A 490 4.79 -11.74 -33.00
N GLY A 491 5.27 -10.90 -32.07
CA GLY A 491 4.54 -10.48 -30.89
C GLY A 491 4.38 -11.64 -29.90
N GLY A 492 3.19 -11.79 -29.32
CA GLY A 492 2.84 -12.99 -28.56
C GLY A 492 2.20 -12.72 -27.19
N ARG A 493 2.40 -11.55 -26.58
CA ARG A 493 1.87 -11.30 -25.23
C ARG A 493 0.36 -11.28 -25.20
N LEU A 494 -0.21 -12.03 -24.27
CA LEU A 494 -1.64 -12.03 -23.94
C LEU A 494 -1.83 -11.40 -22.56
N ARG A 495 -2.96 -10.71 -22.38
CA ARG A 495 -3.38 -10.17 -21.08
C ARG A 495 -4.88 -9.98 -21.00
N PHE A 496 -5.54 -10.55 -20.00
CA PHE A 496 -6.94 -10.24 -19.71
C PHE A 496 -7.09 -8.89 -19.03
N SER A 497 -8.22 -8.21 -19.32
CA SER A 497 -8.68 -7.11 -18.47
C SER A 497 -8.94 -7.63 -17.04
N PRO A 498 -8.74 -6.80 -15.99
CA PRO A 498 -8.91 -7.25 -14.61
C PRO A 498 -10.31 -7.81 -14.28
N ASP A 499 -11.34 -7.38 -15.02
CA ASP A 499 -12.72 -7.87 -14.91
C ASP A 499 -13.00 -9.13 -15.75
N GLY A 500 -11.99 -9.68 -16.43
CA GLY A 500 -12.09 -10.89 -17.26
C GLY A 500 -12.89 -10.76 -18.56
N LYS A 501 -13.40 -9.54 -18.88
CA LYS A 501 -14.29 -9.38 -20.04
C LYS A 501 -13.60 -9.41 -21.40
N TYR A 502 -12.36 -8.94 -21.46
CA TYR A 502 -11.62 -8.80 -22.70
C TYR A 502 -10.23 -9.42 -22.63
N LEU A 503 -9.85 -10.11 -23.69
CA LEU A 503 -8.48 -10.54 -23.91
C LEU A 503 -7.79 -9.56 -24.86
N TYR A 504 -6.64 -9.04 -24.42
CA TYR A 504 -5.76 -8.22 -25.23
C TYR A 504 -4.56 -9.05 -25.69
N ALA A 505 -4.11 -8.78 -26.92
CA ALA A 505 -3.00 -9.48 -27.52
C ALA A 505 -2.05 -8.50 -28.24
N GLY A 506 -0.76 -8.61 -27.95
CA GLY A 506 0.28 -7.87 -28.65
C GLY A 506 0.76 -8.61 -29.89
N THR A 507 0.84 -7.92 -31.04
CA THR A 507 1.34 -8.49 -32.30
C THR A 507 2.52 -7.70 -32.85
N GLY A 508 3.40 -8.38 -33.57
CA GLY A 508 4.49 -7.73 -34.30
C GLY A 508 4.09 -7.36 -35.75
N ASP A 509 4.87 -6.50 -36.38
CA ASP A 509 4.65 -6.04 -37.74
C ASP A 509 5.02 -7.09 -38.81
N ALA A 510 5.53 -8.27 -38.41
CA ALA A 510 6.09 -9.32 -39.27
C ALA A 510 7.22 -8.83 -40.19
N GLU A 511 8.09 -7.97 -39.67
CA GLU A 511 9.21 -7.33 -40.38
C GLU A 511 8.78 -6.45 -41.58
N ASN A 512 7.51 -6.04 -41.59
CA ASN A 512 6.94 -5.11 -42.57
C ASN A 512 6.24 -3.95 -41.87
N GLY A 513 6.95 -2.85 -41.66
CA GLY A 513 6.44 -1.67 -40.93
C GLY A 513 5.16 -1.07 -41.54
N ALA A 514 4.86 -1.31 -42.83
CA ALA A 514 3.61 -0.85 -43.43
C ALA A 514 2.37 -1.53 -42.79
N ASN A 515 2.52 -2.74 -42.28
CA ASN A 515 1.45 -3.43 -41.55
C ASN A 515 0.99 -2.63 -40.32
N ALA A 516 1.91 -2.00 -39.62
CA ALA A 516 1.61 -1.29 -38.38
C ALA A 516 0.61 -0.15 -38.56
N GLN A 517 0.67 0.58 -39.68
CA GLN A 517 -0.25 1.70 -39.98
C GLN A 517 -1.54 1.26 -40.68
N ASN A 518 -1.62 0.02 -41.17
CA ASN A 518 -2.83 -0.50 -41.82
C ASN A 518 -3.80 -1.09 -40.77
N THR A 519 -4.88 -0.39 -40.44
CA THR A 519 -5.88 -0.83 -39.45
C THR A 519 -6.72 -2.06 -39.91
N ASN A 520 -6.57 -2.52 -41.13
CA ASN A 520 -7.13 -3.79 -41.60
C ASN A 520 -6.18 -4.97 -41.43
N SER A 521 -4.90 -4.71 -41.12
CA SER A 521 -3.92 -5.73 -40.73
C SER A 521 -3.95 -5.95 -39.22
N LEU A 522 -3.80 -7.20 -38.80
CA LEU A 522 -3.68 -7.56 -37.39
C LEU A 522 -2.23 -7.48 -36.87
N ASN A 523 -1.28 -7.09 -37.73
CA ASN A 523 0.14 -7.01 -37.41
C ASN A 523 0.55 -5.61 -36.96
N GLY A 524 1.44 -5.52 -35.98
CA GLY A 524 1.88 -4.26 -35.38
C GLY A 524 0.77 -3.57 -34.61
N LYS A 525 0.09 -4.31 -33.73
CA LYS A 525 -1.16 -3.92 -33.04
C LYS A 525 -1.16 -4.35 -31.57
N VAL A 526 -1.96 -3.67 -30.79
CA VAL A 526 -2.63 -4.29 -29.66
C VAL A 526 -4.04 -4.66 -30.11
N LEU A 527 -4.38 -5.94 -30.04
CA LEU A 527 -5.70 -6.47 -30.36
C LEU A 527 -6.57 -6.53 -29.09
N ARG A 528 -7.90 -6.48 -29.23
CA ARG A 528 -8.88 -6.73 -28.17
C ARG A 528 -10.01 -7.59 -28.70
N ILE A 529 -10.27 -8.71 -28.01
CA ILE A 529 -11.36 -9.65 -28.34
C ILE A 529 -12.13 -10.04 -27.06
N ASN A 530 -13.32 -10.58 -27.22
CA ASN A 530 -14.03 -11.30 -26.16
C ASN A 530 -13.34 -12.65 -25.88
N PRO A 531 -13.55 -13.29 -24.71
CA PRO A 531 -12.95 -14.59 -24.40
C PRO A 531 -13.30 -15.72 -25.36
N ASP A 532 -14.39 -15.59 -26.13
CA ASP A 532 -14.83 -16.52 -27.17
C ASP A 532 -14.29 -16.22 -28.58
N GLY A 533 -13.45 -15.18 -28.70
CA GLY A 533 -12.88 -14.72 -29.98
C GLY A 533 -13.71 -13.73 -30.73
N SER A 534 -14.96 -13.48 -30.34
CA SER A 534 -15.83 -12.48 -30.99
C SER A 534 -15.28 -11.05 -30.78
N ILE A 535 -15.60 -10.18 -31.72
CA ILE A 535 -15.14 -8.79 -31.72
C ILE A 535 -16.06 -7.93 -30.86
N PRO A 536 -15.56 -7.24 -29.83
CA PRO A 536 -16.34 -6.28 -29.05
C PRO A 536 -16.91 -5.17 -29.96
N SER A 537 -18.20 -4.87 -29.82
CA SER A 537 -18.91 -3.90 -30.67
C SER A 537 -18.35 -2.47 -30.58
N ASP A 538 -17.68 -2.16 -29.50
CA ASP A 538 -17.07 -0.86 -29.24
C ASP A 538 -15.59 -0.79 -29.67
N ASN A 539 -15.02 -1.79 -30.35
CA ASN A 539 -13.69 -1.71 -30.94
C ASN A 539 -13.63 -0.57 -31.99
N PRO A 540 -12.52 0.21 -32.01
CA PRO A 540 -12.49 1.47 -32.77
C PRO A 540 -12.56 1.28 -34.30
N PHE A 541 -12.17 0.11 -34.82
CA PHE A 541 -12.08 -0.16 -36.26
C PHE A 541 -13.03 -1.28 -36.71
N HIS A 542 -13.98 -1.68 -35.86
CA HIS A 542 -14.96 -2.77 -36.15
C HIS A 542 -14.30 -4.13 -36.44
N ASN A 543 -13.05 -4.32 -36.00
CA ASN A 543 -12.28 -5.55 -36.05
C ASN A 543 -11.54 -5.76 -34.72
N ALA A 544 -10.59 -6.70 -34.63
CA ALA A 544 -9.87 -6.98 -33.39
C ALA A 544 -8.88 -5.85 -32.97
N VAL A 545 -8.57 -4.91 -33.85
CA VAL A 545 -7.58 -3.86 -33.58
C VAL A 545 -8.08 -2.89 -32.50
N TRP A 546 -7.32 -2.76 -31.42
CA TRP A 546 -7.57 -1.79 -30.35
C TRP A 546 -6.70 -0.54 -30.48
N SER A 547 -5.39 -0.72 -30.74
CA SER A 547 -4.42 0.34 -31.09
C SER A 547 -3.50 -0.13 -32.21
N TYR A 548 -2.80 0.79 -32.87
CA TYR A 548 -1.99 0.51 -34.05
C TYR A 548 -0.73 1.36 -34.09
N GLY A 549 0.13 1.09 -35.05
CA GLY A 549 1.42 1.79 -35.16
C GLY A 549 2.48 1.25 -34.21
N HIS A 550 2.41 -0.05 -33.88
CA HIS A 550 3.37 -0.77 -33.06
C HIS A 550 4.35 -1.58 -33.93
N ARG A 551 5.56 -1.82 -33.43
CA ARG A 551 6.55 -2.64 -34.11
C ARG A 551 6.50 -4.10 -33.68
N ASN A 552 6.76 -4.40 -32.41
CA ASN A 552 6.82 -5.78 -31.92
C ASN A 552 6.45 -5.80 -30.42
N VAL A 553 5.18 -5.91 -30.14
CA VAL A 553 4.61 -5.86 -28.79
C VAL A 553 4.94 -7.14 -28.03
N GLN A 554 5.67 -7.02 -26.94
CA GLN A 554 6.18 -8.14 -26.12
C GLN A 554 5.64 -8.16 -24.69
N GLY A 555 5.09 -7.05 -24.19
CA GLY A 555 4.60 -6.93 -22.83
C GLY A 555 3.25 -6.21 -22.76
N LEU A 556 2.35 -6.68 -21.89
CA LEU A 556 1.06 -6.05 -21.59
C LEU A 556 0.76 -6.18 -20.10
N ALA A 557 0.33 -5.10 -19.45
CA ALA A 557 -0.08 -5.12 -18.05
C ALA A 557 -1.13 -4.04 -17.76
N PHE A 558 -2.01 -4.29 -16.77
CA PHE A 558 -2.99 -3.32 -16.30
C PHE A 558 -2.54 -2.70 -14.98
N ASP A 559 -2.74 -1.39 -14.83
CA ASP A 559 -2.57 -0.70 -13.57
C ASP A 559 -3.85 -0.74 -12.70
N SER A 560 -3.78 -0.19 -11.47
CA SER A 560 -4.90 -0.17 -10.53
C SER A 560 -6.11 0.64 -11.01
N GLN A 561 -5.95 1.49 -12.03
CA GLN A 561 -7.02 2.26 -12.65
C GLN A 561 -7.64 1.53 -13.86
N GLY A 562 -7.20 0.31 -14.15
CA GLY A 562 -7.65 -0.48 -15.29
C GLY A 562 -7.13 0.04 -16.63
N ARG A 563 -6.04 0.80 -16.67
CA ARG A 563 -5.41 1.28 -17.89
C ARG A 563 -4.37 0.27 -18.36
N LEU A 564 -4.35 0.03 -19.66
CA LEU A 564 -3.42 -0.91 -20.29
C LEU A 564 -2.10 -0.24 -20.61
N TRP A 565 -1.02 -0.81 -20.10
CA TRP A 565 0.36 -0.48 -20.44
C TRP A 565 0.94 -1.55 -21.36
N GLU A 566 1.82 -1.13 -22.24
CA GLU A 566 2.39 -1.96 -23.29
C GLU A 566 3.88 -1.73 -23.37
N GLN A 567 4.64 -2.79 -23.73
CA GLN A 567 6.07 -2.76 -23.98
C GLN A 567 6.37 -3.37 -25.34
N GLU A 568 7.16 -2.65 -26.15
CA GLU A 568 7.57 -3.13 -27.46
C GLU A 568 9.05 -2.97 -27.74
N PHE A 569 9.56 -3.84 -28.62
CA PHE A 569 10.91 -3.73 -29.14
C PHE A 569 11.00 -2.67 -30.24
N GLY A 570 11.93 -1.75 -30.07
CA GLY A 570 12.34 -0.85 -31.14
C GLY A 570 13.19 -1.52 -32.22
N ASN A 571 13.53 -0.76 -33.24
CA ASN A 571 14.34 -1.27 -34.35
C ASN A 571 15.85 -1.18 -34.04
N SER A 572 16.35 0.04 -33.86
CA SER A 572 17.78 0.25 -33.69
C SER A 572 18.14 1.37 -32.73
N ILE A 573 17.13 2.13 -32.25
CA ILE A 573 17.35 3.33 -31.45
C ILE A 573 16.79 3.13 -30.05
N MET A 574 15.46 2.91 -29.90
CA MET A 574 14.76 2.88 -28.63
C MET A 574 13.67 1.81 -28.61
N ASP A 575 13.57 1.07 -27.51
CA ASP A 575 12.36 0.37 -27.11
C ASP A 575 11.40 1.35 -26.43
N GLU A 576 10.12 0.99 -26.31
CA GLU A 576 9.09 1.88 -25.80
C GLU A 576 8.21 1.21 -24.78
N THR A 577 7.90 1.95 -23.68
CA THR A 577 6.75 1.68 -22.84
C THR A 577 5.64 2.68 -23.15
N ASN A 578 4.49 2.17 -23.49
CA ASN A 578 3.32 2.93 -23.93
C ASN A 578 2.15 2.80 -22.97
N LEU A 579 1.38 3.88 -22.78
CA LEU A 579 0.04 3.83 -22.18
C LEU A 579 -0.98 3.74 -23.31
N ILE A 580 -1.68 2.62 -23.40
CA ILE A 580 -2.54 2.31 -24.54
C ILE A 580 -3.88 3.03 -24.45
N THR A 581 -4.26 3.68 -25.53
CA THR A 581 -5.54 4.34 -25.70
C THR A 581 -6.33 3.72 -26.84
N LYS A 582 -7.64 3.70 -26.73
CA LYS A 582 -8.56 3.21 -27.77
C LYS A 582 -8.35 3.95 -29.08
N GLY A 583 -8.01 3.24 -30.16
CA GLY A 583 -7.76 3.80 -31.47
C GLY A 583 -6.47 4.60 -31.61
N GLY A 584 -5.59 4.56 -30.58
CA GLY A 584 -4.31 5.29 -30.59
C GLY A 584 -3.35 4.79 -31.65
N ASN A 585 -2.62 5.73 -32.28
CA ASN A 585 -1.53 5.44 -33.23
C ASN A 585 -0.17 5.74 -32.56
N TYR A 586 0.69 4.76 -32.46
CA TYR A 586 1.99 4.85 -31.77
C TYR A 586 3.17 5.13 -32.72
N GLY A 587 2.89 5.37 -33.99
CA GLY A 587 3.78 6.05 -34.94
C GLY A 587 4.69 5.17 -35.75
N TRP A 588 4.96 3.90 -35.37
CA TRP A 588 5.81 3.01 -36.17
C TRP A 588 5.25 2.80 -37.58
N PRO A 589 6.07 2.81 -38.65
CA PRO A 589 7.54 2.91 -38.69
C PRO A 589 8.06 4.36 -38.82
N SER A 590 7.21 5.36 -38.79
CA SER A 590 7.62 6.76 -38.99
C SER A 590 8.25 7.40 -37.76
N CYS A 591 7.94 6.85 -36.57
CA CYS A 591 8.49 7.22 -35.29
C CYS A 591 9.00 5.99 -34.55
N GLU A 592 10.19 6.08 -33.94
CA GLU A 592 10.78 5.10 -33.03
C GLU A 592 11.28 5.85 -31.78
N GLY A 593 10.66 5.62 -30.64
CA GLY A 593 10.94 6.38 -29.42
C GLY A 593 10.61 7.85 -29.61
N THR A 594 11.66 8.67 -29.65
CA THR A 594 11.57 10.11 -29.91
C THR A 594 12.24 10.49 -31.25
N SER A 595 12.62 9.53 -32.06
CA SER A 595 13.34 9.71 -33.30
C SER A 595 12.44 9.49 -34.51
N GLY A 596 12.66 10.25 -35.57
CA GLY A 596 11.84 10.24 -36.78
C GLY A 596 10.79 11.37 -36.77
N THR A 597 9.64 11.13 -37.38
CA THR A 597 8.55 12.12 -37.48
C THR A 597 7.57 12.04 -36.30
N CYS A 598 8.07 11.87 -35.08
CA CYS A 598 7.27 11.67 -33.87
C CYS A 598 6.35 12.84 -33.52
N GLY A 599 6.65 14.05 -34.01
CA GLY A 599 5.76 15.22 -33.87
C GLY A 599 4.55 15.24 -34.79
N THR A 600 4.29 14.17 -35.56
CA THR A 600 3.13 14.05 -36.43
C THR A 600 1.84 14.09 -35.61
N SER A 601 0.91 14.94 -36.03
CA SER A 601 -0.40 15.08 -35.34
C SER A 601 -1.12 13.75 -35.35
N GLY A 602 -1.60 13.32 -34.17
CA GLY A 602 -2.31 12.04 -33.96
C GLY A 602 -1.44 10.88 -33.52
N PHE A 603 -0.12 11.01 -33.47
CA PHE A 603 0.74 10.02 -32.83
C PHE A 603 0.71 10.16 -31.30
N VAL A 604 0.60 9.03 -30.60
CA VAL A 604 0.69 8.94 -29.15
C VAL A 604 2.14 8.73 -28.77
N ALA A 605 2.71 9.64 -28.00
CA ALA A 605 4.09 9.54 -27.56
C ALA A 605 4.27 8.45 -26.49
N PRO A 606 5.40 7.72 -26.48
CA PRO A 606 5.73 6.76 -25.45
C PRO A 606 5.84 7.45 -24.07
N LYS A 607 5.63 6.69 -23.02
CA LYS A 607 5.75 7.16 -21.62
C LYS A 607 7.18 7.04 -21.13
N HIS A 608 7.91 6.04 -21.62
CA HIS A 608 9.35 5.88 -21.42
C HIS A 608 9.97 5.22 -22.63
N THR A 609 11.27 5.50 -22.85
CA THR A 609 12.06 4.89 -23.92
C THR A 609 13.37 4.36 -23.38
N TYR A 610 13.81 3.23 -23.92
CA TYR A 610 15.05 2.57 -23.50
C TYR A 610 15.99 2.45 -24.70
N PRO A 611 17.26 2.92 -24.59
CA PRO A 611 18.24 2.68 -25.64
C PRO A 611 18.36 1.20 -25.94
N VAL A 612 18.35 0.77 -27.20
CA VAL A 612 18.38 -0.65 -27.60
C VAL A 612 19.53 -1.43 -26.94
N ALA A 613 20.67 -0.79 -26.69
CA ALA A 613 21.78 -1.42 -25.95
C ALA A 613 21.47 -1.76 -24.49
N GLN A 614 20.50 -1.09 -23.90
CA GLN A 614 20.00 -1.30 -22.52
C GLN A 614 18.58 -1.86 -22.51
N GLY A 615 18.02 -2.15 -23.66
CA GLY A 615 16.66 -2.55 -23.92
C GLY A 615 16.54 -4.01 -24.34
N SER A 616 15.87 -4.26 -25.45
CA SER A 616 15.18 -5.48 -25.83
C SER A 616 14.26 -5.89 -24.69
N CYS A 617 13.38 -4.96 -24.31
CA CYS A 617 12.53 -5.10 -23.15
C CYS A 617 11.25 -5.83 -23.54
N SER A 618 11.00 -7.01 -22.95
CA SER A 618 9.94 -7.93 -23.32
C SER A 618 8.77 -7.89 -22.32
N GLY A 619 8.75 -8.78 -21.33
CA GLY A 619 7.67 -8.86 -20.38
C GLY A 619 7.60 -7.66 -19.43
N ILE A 620 6.36 -7.24 -19.14
CA ILE A 620 6.09 -6.24 -18.09
C ILE A 620 5.05 -6.76 -17.11
N THR A 621 5.15 -6.30 -15.88
CA THR A 621 4.11 -6.48 -14.87
C THR A 621 3.93 -5.21 -14.05
N ILE A 622 2.72 -5.00 -13.50
CA ILE A 622 2.42 -3.89 -12.62
C ILE A 622 1.95 -4.43 -11.28
N ILE A 623 2.65 -4.05 -10.22
CA ILE A 623 2.33 -4.44 -8.84
C ILE A 623 2.29 -3.17 -7.99
N ARG A 624 1.15 -2.87 -7.39
CA ARG A 624 0.93 -1.66 -6.56
C ARG A 624 1.33 -0.36 -7.30
N ASP A 625 0.90 -0.24 -8.55
CA ASP A 625 1.20 0.88 -9.46
C ASP A 625 2.71 1.13 -9.66
N VAL A 626 3.51 0.09 -9.54
CA VAL A 626 4.90 0.06 -9.95
C VAL A 626 5.03 -0.88 -11.13
N LEU A 627 5.52 -0.34 -12.25
CA LEU A 627 5.82 -1.09 -13.47
C LEU A 627 7.21 -1.70 -13.35
N TYR A 628 7.31 -3.00 -13.62
CA TYR A 628 8.55 -3.75 -13.75
C TYR A 628 8.71 -4.20 -15.20
N VAL A 629 9.86 -3.92 -15.79
CA VAL A 629 10.16 -4.18 -17.21
C VAL A 629 11.38 -5.07 -17.32
N ALA A 630 11.20 -6.27 -17.87
CA ALA A 630 12.27 -7.24 -18.06
C ALA A 630 12.96 -7.02 -19.41
N CYS A 631 14.29 -6.80 -19.40
CA CYS A 631 15.04 -6.48 -20.60
C CYS A 631 16.12 -7.51 -20.88
N GLU A 632 16.12 -8.05 -22.09
CA GLU A 632 17.01 -9.14 -22.52
C GLU A 632 18.42 -8.64 -22.88
N ARG A 633 18.55 -7.79 -23.90
CA ARG A 633 19.86 -7.24 -24.30
C ARG A 633 20.44 -6.37 -23.19
N GLY A 634 19.59 -5.61 -22.51
CA GLY A 634 19.97 -4.79 -21.38
C GLY A 634 20.36 -5.60 -20.14
N THR A 635 20.06 -6.91 -20.09
CA THR A 635 20.31 -7.82 -18.96
C THR A 635 19.93 -7.20 -17.62
N ARG A 636 18.72 -6.62 -17.54
CA ARG A 636 18.27 -5.86 -16.37
C ARG A 636 16.75 -5.88 -16.20
N LEU A 637 16.34 -5.51 -15.02
CA LEU A 637 14.96 -5.18 -14.68
C LEU A 637 14.88 -3.67 -14.45
N TYR A 638 14.00 -2.97 -15.17
CA TYR A 638 13.61 -1.63 -14.79
C TYR A 638 12.45 -1.67 -13.82
N ARG A 639 12.44 -0.72 -12.90
CA ARG A 639 11.35 -0.42 -11.95
C ARG A 639 10.97 1.04 -12.13
N GLU A 640 9.70 1.30 -12.36
CA GLU A 640 9.17 2.63 -12.67
C GLU A 640 7.87 2.86 -11.92
N VAL A 641 7.71 4.00 -11.28
CA VAL A 641 6.50 4.32 -10.50
C VAL A 641 5.50 5.02 -11.42
N ILE A 642 4.28 4.48 -11.48
CA ILE A 642 3.19 5.09 -12.22
C ILE A 642 2.64 6.28 -11.42
N SER A 643 2.67 7.48 -12.01
CA SER A 643 2.12 8.70 -11.43
C SER A 643 1.20 9.37 -12.45
N GLY A 644 -0.10 9.22 -12.27
CA GLY A 644 -1.07 9.60 -13.29
C GLY A 644 -0.82 8.84 -14.59
N SER A 645 -0.59 9.52 -15.70
CA SER A 645 -0.25 8.93 -17.02
C SER A 645 1.24 8.92 -17.32
N SER A 646 2.09 9.13 -16.33
CA SER A 646 3.55 9.24 -16.47
C SER A 646 4.26 8.16 -15.68
N LEU A 647 5.49 7.85 -16.10
CA LEU A 647 6.43 6.98 -15.39
C LEU A 647 7.50 7.84 -14.72
N THR A 648 7.76 7.59 -13.45
CA THR A 648 8.68 8.36 -12.61
C THR A 648 9.56 7.43 -11.80
N ASN A 649 10.60 7.96 -11.15
CA ASN A 649 11.50 7.20 -10.28
C ASN A 649 12.02 5.92 -10.95
N VAL A 650 12.55 6.06 -12.17
CA VAL A 650 13.10 4.96 -12.97
C VAL A 650 14.38 4.45 -12.33
N GLN A 651 14.42 3.17 -12.04
CA GLN A 651 15.57 2.49 -11.43
C GLN A 651 15.89 1.21 -12.19
N SER A 652 17.19 0.87 -12.29
CA SER A 652 17.65 -0.39 -12.89
C SER A 652 18.12 -1.34 -11.80
N TYR A 653 17.68 -2.59 -11.88
CA TYR A 653 18.08 -3.69 -11.01
C TYR A 653 18.71 -4.82 -11.81
N PHE A 654 19.53 -5.62 -11.15
CA PHE A 654 20.10 -6.88 -11.68
C PHE A 654 20.97 -6.73 -12.94
N VAL A 655 21.54 -5.55 -13.16
CA VAL A 655 22.34 -5.28 -14.37
C VAL A 655 23.47 -6.30 -14.50
N GLY A 656 23.40 -7.15 -15.54
CA GLY A 656 24.36 -8.22 -15.79
C GLY A 656 24.33 -9.39 -14.80
N THR A 657 23.39 -9.42 -13.83
CA THR A 657 23.40 -10.42 -12.75
C THR A 657 22.81 -11.76 -13.18
N TYR A 658 21.63 -11.75 -13.82
CA TYR A 658 20.89 -12.96 -14.18
C TYR A 658 20.86 -13.21 -15.71
N GLY A 659 21.51 -12.37 -16.48
CA GLY A 659 21.51 -12.45 -17.94
C GLY A 659 20.26 -11.81 -18.55
N ARG A 660 19.70 -12.45 -19.57
CA ARG A 660 18.59 -11.92 -20.38
C ARG A 660 17.27 -12.16 -19.65
N LEU A 661 16.65 -11.09 -19.15
CA LEU A 661 15.34 -11.17 -18.48
C LEU A 661 14.23 -11.03 -19.53
N ARG A 662 13.32 -12.01 -19.59
CA ARG A 662 12.22 -12.03 -20.58
C ARG A 662 10.85 -11.82 -19.95
N THR A 663 10.48 -12.61 -18.97
CA THR A 663 9.12 -12.67 -18.44
C THR A 663 9.09 -12.26 -16.99
N VAL A 664 8.15 -11.38 -16.64
CA VAL A 664 7.78 -11.01 -15.28
C VAL A 664 6.28 -11.07 -15.13
N GLU A 665 5.80 -11.70 -14.04
CA GLU A 665 4.38 -11.85 -13.74
C GLU A 665 4.13 -11.70 -12.23
N PRO A 666 2.93 -11.28 -11.78
CA PRO A 666 2.64 -11.14 -10.37
C PRO A 666 2.68 -12.51 -9.67
N ALA A 667 3.24 -12.54 -8.46
CA ALA A 667 3.16 -13.68 -7.57
C ALA A 667 2.04 -13.48 -6.52
N PRO A 668 1.44 -14.56 -5.99
CA PRO A 668 0.29 -14.47 -5.07
C PRO A 668 0.57 -13.73 -3.76
N ASP A 669 1.83 -13.66 -3.34
CA ASP A 669 2.27 -13.00 -2.11
C ASP A 669 2.52 -11.49 -2.27
N GLY A 670 2.21 -10.92 -3.44
CA GLY A 670 2.48 -9.53 -3.78
C GLY A 670 3.92 -9.27 -4.25
N GLY A 671 4.71 -10.32 -4.44
CA GLY A 671 5.97 -10.33 -5.16
C GLY A 671 5.79 -10.54 -6.67
N MET A 672 6.81 -11.01 -7.35
CA MET A 672 6.73 -11.35 -8.77
C MET A 672 7.54 -12.59 -9.12
N TRP A 673 7.08 -13.31 -10.14
CA TRP A 673 7.86 -14.28 -10.87
C TRP A 673 8.71 -13.58 -11.90
N MET A 674 9.93 -14.05 -12.11
CA MET A 674 10.84 -13.53 -13.14
C MET A 674 11.53 -14.71 -13.81
N ALA A 675 11.51 -14.76 -15.15
CA ALA A 675 12.17 -15.79 -15.91
C ALA A 675 13.19 -15.20 -16.89
N THR A 676 14.28 -15.97 -17.15
CA THR A 676 15.32 -15.61 -18.12
C THR A 676 15.09 -16.26 -19.48
N SER A 677 15.80 -15.76 -20.49
CA SER A 677 15.94 -16.40 -21.81
C SER A 677 17.44 -16.48 -22.18
N ASN A 678 18.21 -17.18 -21.35
CA ASN A 678 19.64 -17.33 -21.48
C ASN A 678 19.99 -18.50 -22.45
N GLY A 679 20.26 -18.20 -23.70
CA GLY A 679 20.45 -19.18 -24.78
C GLY A 679 19.14 -19.51 -25.50
N GLY A 680 19.21 -20.15 -26.66
CA GLY A 680 18.05 -20.59 -27.45
C GLY A 680 17.15 -19.50 -28.01
N ASP A 681 17.40 -18.25 -27.69
CA ASP A 681 16.48 -17.11 -27.88
C ASP A 681 16.28 -16.72 -29.35
N LYS A 682 17.22 -17.04 -30.21
CA LYS A 682 17.23 -16.66 -31.65
C LYS A 682 17.23 -17.82 -32.61
N ASP A 683 17.14 -19.03 -32.15
CA ASP A 683 16.95 -20.22 -32.97
C ASP A 683 15.66 -20.92 -32.58
N SER A 684 15.38 -22.07 -33.07
CA SER A 684 14.17 -22.83 -32.75
C SER A 684 14.54 -24.24 -32.36
N THR A 685 15.61 -24.38 -31.62
CA THR A 685 16.10 -25.66 -31.16
C THR A 685 15.56 -25.93 -29.77
N PRO A 686 14.68 -26.91 -29.58
CA PRO A 686 14.19 -27.28 -28.24
C PRO A 686 15.32 -27.68 -27.30
N HIS A 687 15.16 -27.39 -26.02
CA HIS A 687 16.04 -27.85 -24.93
C HIS A 687 17.50 -27.49 -25.08
N ASN A 688 17.81 -26.32 -25.67
CA ASN A 688 19.19 -25.85 -25.87
C ASN A 688 19.56 -24.62 -25.03
N SER A 689 18.75 -24.27 -24.06
CA SER A 689 18.91 -23.10 -23.21
C SER A 689 19.16 -23.45 -21.74
N ASN A 690 19.47 -22.45 -20.95
CA ASN A 690 19.66 -22.58 -19.50
C ASN A 690 18.91 -21.43 -18.81
N ASN A 691 17.61 -21.55 -18.76
CA ASN A 691 16.75 -20.53 -18.19
C ASN A 691 16.51 -20.77 -16.70
N GLN A 692 16.32 -19.69 -16.00
CA GLN A 692 16.08 -19.67 -14.56
C GLN A 692 14.75 -19.03 -14.28
N ILE A 693 14.03 -19.59 -13.32
CA ILE A 693 12.78 -19.04 -12.81
C ILE A 693 13.02 -18.59 -11.37
N PHE A 694 12.73 -17.34 -11.09
CA PHE A 694 12.92 -16.71 -9.79
C PHE A 694 11.62 -16.28 -9.18
N HIS A 695 11.56 -16.34 -7.87
CA HIS A 695 10.62 -15.59 -7.03
C HIS A 695 11.34 -14.34 -6.52
N VAL A 696 10.74 -13.18 -6.75
CA VAL A 696 11.26 -11.88 -6.32
C VAL A 696 10.31 -11.29 -5.29
N THR A 697 10.76 -11.17 -4.05
CA THR A 697 10.00 -10.51 -2.99
C THR A 697 10.18 -9.00 -3.10
N LEU A 698 9.09 -8.27 -3.10
CA LEU A 698 9.09 -6.81 -3.19
C LEU A 698 8.87 -6.18 -1.82
N GLY A 699 9.50 -5.02 -1.56
CA GLY A 699 9.25 -4.20 -0.39
C GLY A 699 7.83 -3.62 -0.36
N GLN A 700 7.39 -3.29 0.85
CA GLN A 700 6.08 -2.65 1.07
C GLN A 700 6.14 -1.15 0.82
#